data_da3ef8a0b9b57bcf214e90eab36c4048
#
_entry.id   da3ef8a0b9b57bcf214e90eab36c4048
#
_cell.length_a   1.000
_cell.length_b   1.000
_cell.length_c   1.000
_cell.angle_alpha   90.00
_cell.angle_beta   90.00
_cell.angle_gamma   90.00
#
_symmetry.space_group_name_H-M   'P 1'
#
loop_
_entity.id
_entity.type
_entity.pdbx_description
1 polymer ?
#
loop_
_entity_poly.entity_id
_entity_poly.type
_entity_poly.pdbx_seq_one_letter_code
_entity_poly.pdbx_strand_id
1 'polypeptide(L)'
;MLKENSAEQRIAPRRMGVAAVAIVLWVLLAGALGYHWLSRESPTPLATAPSLPAGRHPPARTDEALAAMVAERTAELGLAPKTATTPTDRALEASSALKRDDFAKARSIAEEVLSQSHQESWSFYPFNEFMGSLVRGDDPKVLVGLNHWLQQDPRSGLAYLMRAQYYREAAWSARGTEFASMVPEGLMQRFQEDLGRSSADVVKSIQLEPKIPWSYYELLATAAGDGDSPDVEQVFQVGIKAFPSYYPLYKERLRVLTPKWGGSVDAMYDFVRRYAGSAPKASPLRLLYLDLYVQLLDSAASECRKLEGDNRAMCVKSGFEQRSQPDLASGMESALDLYKVSDPNQFSRAVWPLLALMSCDKCIGLPSAGAGVLQKAASIMGSDNQMMDKPTHNSYMLDDITARIWAQSGNPVNAEKKFLEALYDAEHTSFRDPAQKAQIEADIFDHMAAIADDNSQFIDIIVYEDAANAVGGTNHGDTPYRKCYAYYRLKHFKEAVKECTALIESDGNYLQTHYWLAKAYEGLGQWDASIAEFTPAAESADNWFRVGAALDMSYDYGQKGDFAGQLAEMNRYAYLFDPRIQPPHDLAVAYNNRCYALMKLGRLQDALDDCTQSLGYDRIPDALHKQEELLKLLGKKVSPANPDTDSRPRVLRPAATTS
;
A
#
# COMPACT_ATOMS: atom_id res chain seq x y z
N MET A 1 -29.87 2.77 -65.33
CA MET A 1 -30.95 1.79 -65.16
C MET A 1 -30.73 1.19 -63.81
N LEU A 2 -31.24 1.82 -62.75
CA LEU A 2 -32.47 1.61 -62.00
C LEU A 2 -32.81 0.13 -61.72
N LYS A 3 -32.65 -0.27 -60.42
CA LYS A 3 -33.76 -0.81 -59.62
C LYS A 3 -33.37 -0.87 -58.17
N GLU A 4 -34.12 -0.16 -57.36
CA GLU A 4 -34.32 -0.25 -55.91
C GLU A 4 -34.76 -1.68 -55.52
N ASN A 5 -34.35 -2.12 -54.32
CA ASN A 5 -35.21 -2.96 -53.51
C ASN A 5 -34.91 -2.70 -52.02
N SER A 6 -35.87 -2.09 -51.39
CA SER A 6 -36.04 -1.90 -49.99
C SER A 6 -36.32 -3.23 -49.28
N ALA A 7 -35.65 -3.51 -48.19
CA ALA A 7 -36.06 -4.53 -47.22
C ALA A 7 -35.97 -3.93 -45.80
N GLU A 8 -37.14 -3.62 -45.26
CA GLU A 8 -37.35 -3.33 -43.85
C GLU A 8 -36.89 -4.50 -42.98
N GLN A 9 -35.88 -4.28 -42.16
CA GLN A 9 -35.56 -5.19 -41.06
C GLN A 9 -36.09 -4.59 -39.76
N ARG A 10 -37.11 -5.24 -39.20
CA ARG A 10 -37.67 -5.00 -37.88
C ARG A 10 -36.59 -5.25 -36.81
N ILE A 11 -36.28 -4.21 -36.03
CA ILE A 11 -35.38 -4.30 -34.87
C ILE A 11 -36.16 -4.94 -33.72
N ALA A 12 -35.77 -6.14 -33.34
CA ALA A 12 -36.23 -6.79 -32.10
C ALA A 12 -35.49 -6.16 -30.87
N PRO A 13 -36.16 -6.00 -29.72
CA PRO A 13 -35.54 -5.41 -28.55
C PRO A 13 -34.44 -6.33 -27.99
N ARG A 14 -33.20 -5.84 -27.98
CA ARG A 14 -32.07 -6.51 -27.31
C ARG A 14 -32.35 -6.51 -25.80
N ARG A 15 -32.45 -7.70 -25.22
CA ARG A 15 -32.42 -7.92 -23.77
C ARG A 15 -31.10 -7.41 -23.23
N MET A 16 -31.14 -6.45 -22.32
CA MET A 16 -29.94 -6.02 -21.57
C MET A 16 -29.45 -7.23 -20.74
N GLY A 17 -28.19 -7.59 -20.93
CA GLY A 17 -27.57 -8.72 -20.25
C GLY A 17 -27.38 -8.46 -18.74
N VAL A 18 -27.37 -9.52 -17.98
CA VAL A 18 -27.19 -9.58 -16.52
C VAL A 18 -25.99 -8.76 -15.99
N ALA A 19 -24.98 -8.53 -16.83
CA ALA A 19 -23.82 -7.71 -16.52
C ALA A 19 -24.15 -6.22 -16.28
N ALA A 20 -25.12 -5.66 -17.01
CA ALA A 20 -25.50 -4.24 -16.82
C ALA A 20 -26.26 -4.01 -15.49
N VAL A 21 -26.98 -5.01 -15.00
CA VAL A 21 -27.69 -4.96 -13.72
C VAL A 21 -26.70 -5.10 -12.56
N ALA A 22 -25.64 -5.88 -12.71
CA ALA A 22 -24.59 -6.03 -11.71
C ALA A 22 -23.78 -4.74 -11.51
N ILE A 23 -23.49 -3.99 -12.58
CA ILE A 23 -22.77 -2.72 -12.50
C ILE A 23 -23.62 -1.65 -11.81
N VAL A 24 -24.93 -1.60 -12.09
CA VAL A 24 -25.84 -0.65 -11.43
C VAL A 24 -26.01 -0.99 -9.94
N LEU A 25 -26.07 -2.25 -9.58
CA LEU A 25 -26.11 -2.71 -8.18
C LEU A 25 -24.79 -2.43 -7.44
N TRP A 26 -23.65 -2.49 -8.13
CA TRP A 26 -22.35 -2.19 -7.54
C TRP A 26 -22.13 -0.70 -7.30
N VAL A 27 -22.57 0.15 -8.22
CA VAL A 27 -22.54 1.62 -8.05
C VAL A 27 -23.52 2.04 -6.94
N LEU A 28 -24.65 1.36 -6.77
CA LEU A 28 -25.59 1.62 -5.68
C LEU A 28 -25.08 1.09 -4.33
N LEU A 29 -24.31 0.01 -4.28
CA LEU A 29 -23.66 -0.51 -3.06
C LEU A 29 -22.45 0.33 -2.64
N ALA A 30 -21.63 0.78 -3.58
CA ALA A 30 -20.53 1.70 -3.31
C ALA A 30 -21.07 3.09 -2.86
N GLY A 31 -22.18 3.55 -3.44
CA GLY A 31 -22.89 4.74 -2.99
C GLY A 31 -23.52 4.58 -1.60
N ALA A 32 -23.99 3.37 -1.23
CA ALA A 32 -24.58 3.09 0.08
C ALA A 32 -23.52 2.97 1.19
N LEU A 33 -22.34 2.46 0.88
CA LEU A 33 -21.20 2.40 1.82
C LEU A 33 -20.59 3.78 2.04
N GLY A 34 -20.47 4.62 0.98
CA GLY A 34 -20.11 6.04 1.11
C GLY A 34 -21.17 6.85 1.86
N TYR A 35 -22.46 6.49 1.74
CA TYR A 35 -23.56 7.18 2.41
C TYR A 35 -23.59 6.90 3.92
N HIS A 36 -23.15 5.75 4.39
CA HIS A 36 -23.02 5.43 5.82
C HIS A 36 -21.89 6.21 6.50
N TRP A 37 -20.90 6.66 5.73
CA TRP A 37 -19.81 7.52 6.21
C TRP A 37 -20.19 8.99 6.31
N LEU A 38 -21.23 9.44 5.58
CA LEU A 38 -21.64 10.83 5.44
C LEU A 38 -22.85 11.22 6.32
N SER A 39 -23.49 10.30 7.04
CA SER A 39 -24.53 10.65 8.00
C SER A 39 -23.92 11.20 9.30
N ARG A 40 -23.43 12.43 9.24
CA ARG A 40 -23.09 13.21 10.45
C ARG A 40 -24.37 13.46 11.24
N GLU A 41 -24.53 12.78 12.35
CA GLU A 41 -25.50 13.17 13.38
C GLU A 41 -25.11 14.54 13.92
N SER A 42 -26.08 15.47 13.92
CA SER A 42 -25.98 16.74 14.63
C SER A 42 -25.62 16.49 16.10
N PRO A 43 -24.78 17.33 16.75
CA PRO A 43 -24.35 17.10 18.11
C PRO A 43 -25.59 17.10 19.04
N THR A 44 -25.97 15.92 19.52
CA THR A 44 -26.84 15.77 20.69
C THR A 44 -26.12 16.33 21.91
N PRO A 45 -26.80 16.92 22.89
CA PRO A 45 -26.16 17.45 24.11
C PRO A 45 -25.34 16.37 24.77
N LEU A 46 -24.10 16.71 25.13
CA LEU A 46 -23.06 15.91 25.74
C LEU A 46 -23.60 14.84 26.71
N ALA A 47 -23.76 13.60 26.20
CA ALA A 47 -23.66 12.42 27.05
C ALA A 47 -22.21 12.30 27.47
N THR A 48 -21.96 12.06 28.74
CA THR A 48 -20.62 11.81 29.28
C THR A 48 -19.87 10.85 28.38
N ALA A 49 -18.70 11.27 27.89
CA ALA A 49 -17.84 10.43 27.04
C ALA A 49 -17.63 9.07 27.72
N PRO A 50 -17.71 7.95 26.98
CA PRO A 50 -17.40 6.66 27.55
C PRO A 50 -15.96 6.68 28.07
N SER A 51 -15.77 6.33 29.34
CA SER A 51 -14.41 6.06 29.87
C SER A 51 -13.83 4.91 29.10
N LEU A 52 -12.54 4.98 28.77
CA LEU A 52 -11.79 3.83 28.24
C LEU A 52 -12.02 2.63 29.15
N PRO A 53 -12.28 1.42 28.59
CA PRO A 53 -12.47 0.24 29.43
C PRO A 53 -11.31 0.08 30.39
N ALA A 54 -11.63 -0.07 31.68
CA ALA A 54 -10.62 -0.33 32.70
C ALA A 54 -9.91 -1.66 32.35
N GLY A 55 -8.65 -1.57 31.93
CA GLY A 55 -7.84 -2.75 31.59
C GLY A 55 -7.07 -2.67 30.27
N ARG A 56 -7.44 -1.75 29.35
CA ARG A 56 -6.60 -1.47 28.16
C ARG A 56 -5.89 -0.13 28.34
N HIS A 57 -4.96 -0.08 29.29
CA HIS A 57 -3.97 0.99 29.31
C HIS A 57 -3.00 0.76 28.15
N PRO A 58 -2.58 1.82 27.44
CA PRO A 58 -1.49 1.68 26.47
C PRO A 58 -0.31 1.03 27.21
N PRO A 59 0.33 0.01 26.60
CA PRO A 59 1.43 -0.70 27.23
C PRO A 59 2.52 0.28 27.60
N ALA A 60 3.20 0.03 28.74
CA ALA A 60 4.42 0.74 29.05
C ALA A 60 5.38 0.58 27.87
N ARG A 61 6.07 1.65 27.48
CA ARG A 61 6.98 1.70 26.33
C ARG A 61 8.22 0.82 26.59
N THR A 62 8.06 -0.50 26.59
CA THR A 62 9.15 -1.47 26.74
C THR A 62 8.91 -2.65 25.82
N ASP A 63 9.99 -3.22 25.29
CA ASP A 63 9.96 -4.43 24.47
C ASP A 63 9.27 -5.60 25.17
N GLU A 64 9.41 -5.69 26.53
CA GLU A 64 8.75 -6.70 27.36
C GLU A 64 7.22 -6.55 27.39
N ALA A 65 6.71 -5.31 27.40
CA ALA A 65 5.27 -5.07 27.39
C ALA A 65 4.67 -5.40 26.01
N LEU A 66 5.40 -5.15 24.93
CA LEU A 66 5.01 -5.53 23.57
C LEU A 66 4.98 -7.05 23.44
N ALA A 67 6.05 -7.73 23.84
CA ALA A 67 6.14 -9.20 23.79
C ALA A 67 5.02 -9.85 24.63
N ALA A 68 4.71 -9.30 25.81
CA ALA A 68 3.60 -9.78 26.62
C ALA A 68 2.25 -9.61 25.93
N MET A 69 1.99 -8.46 25.27
CA MET A 69 0.77 -8.20 24.54
C MET A 69 0.63 -9.12 23.31
N VAL A 70 1.71 -9.32 22.54
CA VAL A 70 1.75 -10.26 21.42
C VAL A 70 1.51 -11.68 21.89
N ALA A 71 2.18 -12.11 22.98
CA ALA A 71 2.02 -13.43 23.56
C ALA A 71 0.59 -13.67 24.08
N GLU A 72 -0.01 -12.70 24.78
CA GLU A 72 -1.38 -12.76 25.27
C GLU A 72 -2.37 -12.91 24.11
N ARG A 73 -2.25 -12.07 23.08
CA ARG A 73 -3.10 -12.15 21.88
C ARG A 73 -2.88 -13.42 21.08
N THR A 74 -1.63 -13.86 20.94
CA THR A 74 -1.30 -15.14 20.30
C THR A 74 -1.92 -16.32 21.04
N ALA A 75 -1.92 -16.28 22.38
CA ALA A 75 -2.56 -17.31 23.21
C ALA A 75 -4.10 -17.25 23.10
N GLU A 76 -4.71 -16.04 23.11
CA GLU A 76 -6.16 -15.86 22.92
C GLU A 76 -6.62 -16.44 21.58
N LEU A 77 -5.81 -16.31 20.53
CA LEU A 77 -6.09 -16.83 19.19
C LEU A 77 -5.75 -18.32 19.03
N GLY A 78 -5.17 -18.95 20.03
CA GLY A 78 -4.80 -20.38 19.99
C GLY A 78 -3.66 -20.68 19.01
N LEU A 79 -2.80 -19.71 18.72
CA LEU A 79 -1.66 -19.89 17.82
C LEU A 79 -0.54 -20.64 18.56
N ALA A 80 -0.11 -21.77 17.98
CA ALA A 80 1.01 -22.55 18.53
C ALA A 80 2.35 -21.83 18.26
N PRO A 81 3.32 -21.86 19.20
CA PRO A 81 4.67 -21.35 18.94
C PRO A 81 5.29 -22.06 17.73
N LYS A 82 5.86 -21.32 16.80
CA LYS A 82 6.62 -21.91 15.70
C LYS A 82 7.94 -22.44 16.22
N THR A 83 8.21 -23.72 16.00
CA THR A 83 9.45 -24.39 16.41
C THR A 83 10.42 -24.61 15.25
N ALA A 84 10.04 -24.25 14.04
CA ALA A 84 10.84 -24.48 12.84
C ALA A 84 11.88 -23.36 12.64
N THR A 85 13.14 -23.73 12.45
CA THR A 85 14.24 -22.84 12.09
C THR A 85 14.06 -22.36 10.64
N THR A 86 14.10 -21.06 10.39
CA THR A 86 13.94 -20.48 9.05
C THR A 86 15.23 -20.62 8.21
N PRO A 87 15.16 -20.53 6.85
CA PRO A 87 16.35 -20.44 6.03
C PRO A 87 17.24 -19.24 6.39
N THR A 88 16.67 -18.13 6.83
CA THR A 88 17.40 -16.97 7.33
C THR A 88 18.16 -17.27 8.63
N ASP A 89 17.57 -17.99 9.59
CA ASP A 89 18.26 -18.42 10.80
C ASP A 89 19.45 -19.32 10.47
N ARG A 90 19.25 -20.24 9.53
CA ARG A 90 20.33 -21.12 9.04
C ARG A 90 21.44 -20.32 8.35
N ALA A 91 21.11 -19.26 7.61
CA ALA A 91 22.09 -18.37 6.99
C ALA A 91 22.93 -17.63 8.04
N LEU A 92 22.29 -17.12 9.12
CA LEU A 92 22.99 -16.45 10.22
C LEU A 92 23.89 -17.42 11.00
N GLU A 93 23.43 -18.67 11.20
CA GLU A 93 24.23 -19.73 11.80
C GLU A 93 25.45 -20.06 10.95
N ALA A 94 25.28 -20.22 9.63
CA ALA A 94 26.37 -20.47 8.69
C ALA A 94 27.35 -19.28 8.61
N SER A 95 26.85 -18.04 8.58
CA SER A 95 27.67 -16.83 8.65
C SER A 95 28.52 -16.78 9.92
N SER A 96 27.91 -17.13 11.05
CA SER A 96 28.63 -17.21 12.33
C SER A 96 29.69 -18.31 12.35
N ALA A 97 29.43 -19.45 11.71
CA ALA A 97 30.41 -20.53 11.54
C ALA A 97 31.55 -20.09 10.65
N LEU A 98 31.31 -19.42 9.53
CA LEU A 98 32.36 -18.84 8.66
C LEU A 98 33.29 -17.88 9.41
N LYS A 99 32.73 -17.01 10.27
CA LYS A 99 33.52 -16.04 11.07
C LYS A 99 34.41 -16.70 12.13
N ARG A 100 34.18 -17.97 12.48
CA ARG A 100 34.94 -18.77 13.43
C ARG A 100 35.78 -19.84 12.77
N ASP A 101 35.93 -19.84 11.43
CA ASP A 101 36.59 -20.84 10.63
C ASP A 101 36.03 -22.27 10.81
N ASP A 102 34.77 -22.41 11.21
CA ASP A 102 34.05 -23.69 11.29
C ASP A 102 33.39 -24.02 9.94
N PHE A 103 34.23 -24.33 8.96
CA PHE A 103 33.80 -24.57 7.57
C PHE A 103 32.99 -25.85 7.43
N ALA A 104 33.26 -26.85 8.27
CA ALA A 104 32.51 -28.09 8.28
C ALA A 104 31.03 -27.84 8.64
N LYS A 105 30.80 -27.01 9.64
CA LYS A 105 29.47 -26.61 10.04
C LYS A 105 28.78 -25.73 9.00
N ALA A 106 29.48 -24.73 8.45
CA ALA A 106 28.92 -23.85 7.41
C ALA A 106 28.53 -24.67 6.16
N ARG A 107 29.37 -25.64 5.75
CA ARG A 107 29.08 -26.56 4.66
C ARG A 107 27.86 -27.44 4.94
N SER A 108 27.82 -28.07 6.11
CA SER A 108 26.72 -28.95 6.50
C SER A 108 25.37 -28.24 6.48
N ILE A 109 25.33 -26.99 6.97
CA ILE A 109 24.12 -26.16 6.94
C ILE A 109 23.70 -25.87 5.49
N ALA A 110 24.62 -25.43 4.64
CA ALA A 110 24.32 -25.10 3.24
C ALA A 110 23.85 -26.32 2.44
N GLU A 111 24.49 -27.50 2.63
CA GLU A 111 24.09 -28.76 1.99
C GLU A 111 22.71 -29.23 2.47
N GLU A 112 22.40 -29.07 3.76
CA GLU A 112 21.07 -29.37 4.31
C GLU A 112 19.99 -28.52 3.66
N VAL A 113 20.16 -27.20 3.62
CA VAL A 113 19.20 -26.27 3.02
C VAL A 113 19.07 -26.51 1.51
N LEU A 114 20.17 -26.79 0.82
CA LEU A 114 20.15 -27.16 -0.60
C LEU A 114 19.38 -28.46 -0.84
N SER A 115 19.58 -29.46 0.01
CA SER A 115 18.83 -30.74 -0.05
C SER A 115 17.33 -30.54 0.15
N GLN A 116 16.93 -29.71 1.10
CA GLN A 116 15.52 -29.35 1.32
C GLN A 116 14.94 -28.68 0.07
N SER A 117 15.71 -27.81 -0.58
CA SER A 117 15.29 -27.06 -1.78
C SER A 117 15.09 -27.95 -3.01
N HIS A 118 15.72 -29.11 -3.09
CA HIS A 118 15.46 -30.08 -4.16
C HIS A 118 14.05 -30.66 -4.15
N GLN A 119 13.35 -30.60 -3.00
CA GLN A 119 11.96 -30.99 -2.89
C GLN A 119 11.02 -29.93 -3.48
N GLU A 120 11.47 -28.67 -3.58
CA GLU A 120 10.75 -27.55 -4.19
C GLU A 120 11.25 -27.30 -5.62
N SER A 121 10.82 -28.12 -6.54
CA SER A 121 11.45 -28.39 -7.84
C SER A 121 11.68 -27.19 -8.77
N TRP A 122 11.00 -26.07 -8.62
CA TRP A 122 11.10 -24.95 -9.56
C TRP A 122 11.55 -23.62 -8.93
N SER A 123 11.29 -23.39 -7.65
CA SER A 123 11.66 -22.14 -6.97
C SER A 123 12.98 -22.24 -6.22
N PHE A 124 13.31 -23.41 -5.68
CA PHE A 124 14.45 -23.61 -4.76
C PHE A 124 14.44 -22.57 -3.62
N TYR A 125 13.25 -22.22 -3.15
CA TYR A 125 13.02 -21.12 -2.23
C TYR A 125 13.91 -21.16 -0.97
N PRO A 126 14.02 -22.28 -0.22
CA PRO A 126 14.83 -22.28 1.00
C PRO A 126 16.29 -21.93 0.74
N PHE A 127 16.87 -22.44 -0.34
CA PHE A 127 18.27 -22.16 -0.67
C PHE A 127 18.46 -20.74 -1.20
N ASN A 128 17.49 -20.22 -1.96
CA ASN A 128 17.53 -18.85 -2.47
C ASN A 128 17.46 -17.84 -1.32
N GLU A 129 16.59 -18.06 -0.32
CA GLU A 129 16.49 -17.21 0.86
C GLU A 129 17.72 -17.33 1.75
N PHE A 130 18.22 -18.55 1.96
CA PHE A 130 19.46 -18.80 2.67
C PHE A 130 20.63 -18.03 2.05
N MET A 131 20.84 -18.13 0.75
CA MET A 131 21.90 -17.42 0.05
C MET A 131 21.72 -15.91 0.15
N GLY A 132 20.52 -15.38 -0.08
CA GLY A 132 20.20 -13.94 0.03
C GLY A 132 20.46 -13.37 1.43
N SER A 133 20.31 -14.19 2.47
CA SER A 133 20.51 -13.79 3.87
C SER A 133 21.95 -14.02 4.37
N LEU A 134 22.67 -14.96 3.78
CA LEU A 134 24.02 -15.36 4.24
C LEU A 134 25.04 -14.25 4.04
N VAL A 135 24.99 -13.58 2.88
CA VAL A 135 26.05 -12.67 2.46
C VAL A 135 25.45 -11.39 1.93
N ARG A 136 25.70 -10.27 2.63
CA ARG A 136 25.28 -8.92 2.23
C ARG A 136 26.40 -8.04 1.68
N GLY A 137 27.62 -8.59 1.53
CA GLY A 137 28.77 -7.87 0.96
C GLY A 137 29.39 -6.78 1.83
N ASP A 138 28.91 -6.60 3.06
CA ASP A 138 29.32 -5.54 3.99
C ASP A 138 30.11 -6.07 5.21
N ASP A 139 30.17 -7.38 5.41
CA ASP A 139 30.89 -7.99 6.54
C ASP A 139 32.24 -8.59 6.09
N PRO A 140 33.35 -7.88 6.32
CA PRO A 140 34.67 -8.34 5.89
C PRO A 140 35.13 -9.63 6.58
N LYS A 141 34.58 -9.99 7.76
CA LYS A 141 34.90 -11.23 8.45
C LYS A 141 34.32 -12.45 7.73
N VAL A 142 33.19 -12.31 7.05
CA VAL A 142 32.62 -13.35 6.20
C VAL A 142 33.55 -13.63 5.03
N LEU A 143 34.06 -12.59 4.36
CA LEU A 143 35.00 -12.73 3.26
C LEU A 143 36.30 -13.42 3.71
N VAL A 144 36.84 -13.03 4.88
CA VAL A 144 38.03 -13.69 5.46
C VAL A 144 37.74 -15.17 5.68
N GLY A 145 36.61 -15.53 6.30
CA GLY A 145 36.21 -16.92 6.50
C GLY A 145 36.11 -17.71 5.18
N LEU A 146 35.46 -17.11 4.15
CA LEU A 146 35.35 -17.74 2.82
C LEU A 146 36.71 -17.94 2.15
N ASN A 147 37.65 -17.00 2.29
CA ASN A 147 39.03 -17.14 1.78
C ASN A 147 39.78 -18.25 2.50
N HIS A 148 39.65 -18.36 3.83
CA HIS A 148 40.25 -19.45 4.60
C HIS A 148 39.66 -20.80 4.22
N TRP A 149 38.32 -20.87 4.02
CA TRP A 149 37.66 -22.10 3.56
C TRP A 149 38.25 -22.55 2.21
N LEU A 150 38.37 -21.65 1.23
CA LEU A 150 38.92 -21.98 -0.08
C LEU A 150 40.44 -22.29 -0.06
N GLN A 151 41.19 -21.81 0.93
CA GLN A 151 42.58 -22.24 1.17
C GLN A 151 42.65 -23.70 1.67
N GLN A 152 41.68 -24.10 2.52
CA GLN A 152 41.61 -25.46 3.04
C GLN A 152 40.99 -26.46 2.05
N ASP A 153 39.91 -26.03 1.37
CA ASP A 153 39.20 -26.83 0.36
C ASP A 153 39.01 -26.05 -0.96
N PRO A 154 40.02 -26.02 -1.83
CA PRO A 154 39.94 -25.32 -3.12
C PRO A 154 39.01 -26.01 -4.13
N ARG A 155 38.35 -27.11 -3.74
CA ARG A 155 37.36 -27.83 -4.56
C ARG A 155 35.92 -27.65 -4.11
N SER A 156 35.65 -26.81 -3.14
CA SER A 156 34.30 -26.49 -2.69
C SER A 156 33.59 -25.52 -3.65
N GLY A 157 32.68 -26.01 -4.46
CA GLY A 157 31.84 -25.19 -5.33
C GLY A 157 30.91 -24.25 -4.53
N LEU A 158 30.40 -24.71 -3.38
CA LEU A 158 29.60 -23.88 -2.46
C LEU A 158 30.41 -22.70 -1.91
N ALA A 159 31.65 -22.88 -1.50
CA ALA A 159 32.46 -21.77 -0.98
C ALA A 159 32.76 -20.73 -2.06
N TYR A 160 33.05 -21.16 -3.30
CA TYR A 160 33.15 -20.25 -4.43
C TYR A 160 31.84 -19.50 -4.69
N LEU A 161 30.72 -20.19 -4.67
CA LEU A 161 29.40 -19.55 -4.87
C LEU A 161 29.10 -18.48 -3.81
N MET A 162 29.33 -18.79 -2.54
CA MET A 162 29.13 -17.83 -1.44
C MET A 162 30.06 -16.62 -1.57
N ARG A 163 31.33 -16.83 -2.00
CA ARG A 163 32.26 -15.72 -2.20
C ARG A 163 31.90 -14.89 -3.43
N ALA A 164 31.39 -15.51 -4.49
CA ALA A 164 30.87 -14.81 -5.66
C ALA A 164 29.74 -13.87 -5.27
N GLN A 165 28.76 -14.37 -4.51
CA GLN A 165 27.67 -13.54 -4.02
C GLN A 165 28.18 -12.38 -3.14
N TYR A 166 29.16 -12.65 -2.26
CA TYR A 166 29.77 -11.59 -1.46
C TYR A 166 30.32 -10.46 -2.34
N TYR A 167 31.08 -10.79 -3.38
CA TYR A 167 31.64 -9.78 -4.27
C TYR A 167 30.56 -9.03 -5.05
N ARG A 168 29.52 -9.70 -5.53
CA ARG A 168 28.40 -9.03 -6.20
C ARG A 168 27.67 -8.06 -5.26
N GLU A 169 27.35 -8.48 -4.05
CA GLU A 169 26.70 -7.62 -3.05
C GLU A 169 27.61 -6.42 -2.66
N ALA A 170 28.91 -6.65 -2.49
CA ALA A 170 29.88 -5.60 -2.21
C ALA A 170 29.99 -4.59 -3.37
N ALA A 171 29.97 -5.09 -4.62
CA ALA A 171 29.94 -4.26 -5.81
C ALA A 171 28.72 -3.31 -5.81
N TRP A 172 27.53 -3.86 -5.63
CA TRP A 172 26.29 -3.06 -5.60
C TRP A 172 26.22 -2.10 -4.41
N SER A 173 26.70 -2.50 -3.24
CA SER A 173 26.81 -1.63 -2.08
C SER A 173 27.73 -0.44 -2.33
N ALA A 174 28.87 -0.66 -2.99
CA ALA A 174 29.81 0.40 -3.34
C ALA A 174 29.26 1.36 -4.40
N ARG A 175 28.56 0.85 -5.41
CA ARG A 175 27.96 1.64 -6.50
C ARG A 175 26.76 2.48 -6.03
N GLY A 176 25.96 1.96 -5.10
CA GLY A 176 24.71 2.59 -4.68
C GLY A 176 23.60 2.50 -5.73
N THR A 177 22.53 3.27 -5.50
CA THR A 177 21.28 3.26 -6.28
C THR A 177 21.22 4.30 -7.40
N GLU A 178 22.20 5.21 -7.47
CA GLU A 178 22.22 6.31 -8.43
C GLU A 178 22.38 5.84 -9.89
N PHE A 179 22.03 6.71 -10.85
CA PHE A 179 22.30 6.43 -12.26
C PHE A 179 23.81 6.27 -12.51
N ALA A 180 24.17 5.41 -13.44
CA ALA A 180 25.58 5.12 -13.75
C ALA A 180 26.42 6.38 -14.05
N SER A 181 25.81 7.37 -14.71
CA SER A 181 26.45 8.67 -15.01
C SER A 181 26.70 9.56 -13.79
N MET A 182 26.09 9.23 -12.63
CA MET A 182 26.23 9.99 -11.39
C MET A 182 27.17 9.30 -10.38
N VAL A 183 27.59 8.07 -10.66
CA VAL A 183 28.49 7.31 -9.79
C VAL A 183 29.91 7.80 -9.99
N PRO A 184 30.67 8.16 -8.92
CA PRO A 184 32.07 8.52 -9.02
C PRO A 184 32.92 7.43 -9.68
N GLU A 185 33.87 7.82 -10.53
CA GLU A 185 34.70 6.90 -11.31
C GLU A 185 35.38 5.81 -10.45
N GLY A 186 35.94 6.17 -9.29
CA GLY A 186 36.57 5.19 -8.40
C GLY A 186 35.60 4.15 -7.82
N LEU A 187 34.33 4.53 -7.59
CA LEU A 187 33.31 3.57 -7.15
C LEU A 187 32.84 2.69 -8.30
N MET A 188 32.77 3.23 -9.52
CA MET A 188 32.45 2.46 -10.72
C MET A 188 33.57 1.45 -11.04
N GLN A 189 34.83 1.84 -10.92
CA GLN A 189 35.94 0.92 -11.07
C GLN A 189 35.89 -0.23 -10.06
N ARG A 190 35.66 0.07 -8.78
CA ARG A 190 35.49 -0.94 -7.73
C ARG A 190 34.31 -1.87 -8.03
N PHE A 191 33.19 -1.31 -8.49
CA PHE A 191 32.04 -2.09 -8.92
C PHE A 191 32.40 -3.13 -9.98
N GLN A 192 33.11 -2.73 -11.04
CA GLN A 192 33.54 -3.62 -12.11
C GLN A 192 34.55 -4.66 -11.64
N GLU A 193 35.53 -4.29 -10.79
CA GLU A 193 36.50 -5.21 -10.24
C GLU A 193 35.84 -6.31 -9.39
N ASP A 194 34.88 -5.94 -8.53
CA ASP A 194 34.18 -6.89 -7.66
C ASP A 194 33.21 -7.77 -8.47
N LEU A 195 32.55 -7.25 -9.51
CA LEU A 195 31.78 -8.08 -10.45
C LEU A 195 32.69 -9.08 -11.22
N GLY A 196 33.89 -8.66 -11.63
CA GLY A 196 34.87 -9.54 -12.25
C GLY A 196 35.28 -10.70 -11.33
N ARG A 197 35.55 -10.42 -10.04
CA ARG A 197 35.83 -11.45 -9.01
C ARG A 197 34.63 -12.37 -8.81
N SER A 198 33.42 -11.83 -8.74
CA SER A 198 32.19 -12.61 -8.63
C SER A 198 32.05 -13.57 -9.81
N SER A 199 32.20 -13.09 -11.04
CA SER A 199 32.11 -13.88 -12.27
C SER A 199 33.09 -15.04 -12.28
N ALA A 200 34.36 -14.77 -11.91
CA ALA A 200 35.39 -15.80 -11.84
C ALA A 200 35.06 -16.91 -10.84
N ASP A 201 34.58 -16.54 -9.66
CA ASP A 201 34.19 -17.49 -8.60
C ASP A 201 32.95 -18.30 -8.98
N VAL A 202 31.96 -17.68 -9.57
CA VAL A 202 30.73 -18.37 -10.02
C VAL A 202 31.02 -19.38 -11.12
N VAL A 203 31.86 -19.01 -12.09
CA VAL A 203 32.29 -19.96 -13.14
C VAL A 203 33.02 -21.17 -12.51
N LYS A 204 33.86 -20.92 -11.50
CA LYS A 204 34.53 -21.99 -10.76
C LYS A 204 33.55 -22.86 -9.98
N SER A 205 32.55 -22.26 -9.34
CA SER A 205 31.45 -22.99 -8.67
C SER A 205 30.75 -23.94 -9.64
N ILE A 206 30.33 -23.46 -10.81
CA ILE A 206 29.62 -24.25 -11.83
C ILE A 206 30.52 -25.42 -12.33
N GLN A 207 31.81 -25.16 -12.53
CA GLN A 207 32.77 -26.23 -12.95
C GLN A 207 32.90 -27.35 -11.92
N LEU A 208 32.86 -27.02 -10.62
CA LEU A 208 33.02 -27.98 -9.52
C LEU A 208 31.68 -28.64 -9.14
N GLU A 209 30.59 -27.88 -9.09
CA GLU A 209 29.28 -28.32 -8.63
C GLU A 209 28.15 -27.81 -9.57
N PRO A 210 28.00 -28.37 -10.80
CA PRO A 210 27.12 -27.87 -11.82
C PRO A 210 25.64 -28.08 -11.53
N LYS A 211 25.30 -28.75 -10.41
CA LYS A 211 23.94 -29.09 -10.02
C LYS A 211 23.30 -28.07 -9.07
N ILE A 212 23.94 -26.94 -8.79
CA ILE A 212 23.42 -25.86 -7.96
C ILE A 212 22.75 -24.80 -8.84
N PRO A 213 21.40 -24.70 -8.90
CA PRO A 213 20.71 -23.75 -9.77
C PRO A 213 21.09 -22.29 -9.47
N TRP A 214 21.31 -21.97 -8.20
CA TRP A 214 21.71 -20.61 -7.76
C TRP A 214 23.01 -20.14 -8.41
N SER A 215 23.95 -21.02 -8.71
CA SER A 215 25.18 -20.64 -9.41
C SER A 215 24.91 -20.03 -10.79
N TYR A 216 23.93 -20.53 -11.51
CA TYR A 216 23.52 -19.97 -12.81
C TYR A 216 22.75 -18.67 -12.67
N TYR A 217 21.93 -18.54 -11.64
CA TYR A 217 21.30 -17.27 -11.28
C TYR A 217 22.35 -16.22 -10.93
N GLU A 218 23.31 -16.56 -10.07
CA GLU A 218 24.38 -15.67 -9.65
C GLU A 218 25.27 -15.23 -10.83
N LEU A 219 25.53 -16.12 -11.78
CA LEU A 219 26.26 -15.79 -13.02
C LEU A 219 25.46 -14.79 -13.87
N LEU A 220 24.16 -15.01 -14.01
CA LEU A 220 23.27 -14.10 -14.74
C LEU A 220 23.16 -12.73 -14.06
N ALA A 221 22.98 -12.71 -12.74
CA ALA A 221 22.88 -11.48 -11.96
C ALA A 221 24.19 -10.67 -11.97
N THR A 222 25.33 -11.36 -12.01
CA THR A 222 26.65 -10.72 -12.14
C THR A 222 26.85 -10.14 -13.54
N ALA A 223 26.54 -10.89 -14.59
CA ALA A 223 26.63 -10.42 -15.97
C ALA A 223 25.69 -9.22 -16.24
N ALA A 224 24.54 -9.20 -15.59
CA ALA A 224 23.57 -8.10 -15.68
C ALA A 224 24.08 -6.77 -15.08
N GLY A 225 25.21 -6.75 -14.40
CA GLY A 225 25.84 -5.52 -13.91
C GLY A 225 26.19 -4.52 -15.02
N ASP A 226 26.43 -5.01 -16.22
CA ASP A 226 26.69 -4.19 -17.42
C ASP A 226 25.41 -3.87 -18.24
N GLY A 227 24.23 -4.21 -17.72
CA GLY A 227 22.94 -4.00 -18.40
C GLY A 227 22.58 -5.13 -19.38
N ASP A 228 21.65 -4.86 -20.29
CA ASP A 228 21.23 -5.82 -21.31
C ASP A 228 22.27 -5.91 -22.44
N SER A 229 23.00 -7.00 -22.47
CA SER A 229 24.08 -7.26 -23.43
C SER A 229 23.94 -8.66 -24.05
N PRO A 230 24.59 -8.93 -25.20
CA PRO A 230 24.62 -10.28 -25.78
C PRO A 230 25.15 -11.36 -24.84
N ASP A 231 26.07 -11.00 -23.93
CA ASP A 231 26.65 -11.93 -22.96
C ASP A 231 25.60 -12.35 -21.92
N VAL A 232 24.72 -11.43 -21.49
CA VAL A 232 23.59 -11.73 -20.59
C VAL A 232 22.63 -12.73 -21.22
N GLU A 233 22.30 -12.57 -22.50
CA GLU A 233 21.45 -13.54 -23.22
C GLU A 233 22.12 -14.90 -23.29
N GLN A 234 23.42 -14.95 -23.62
CA GLN A 234 24.15 -16.20 -23.68
C GLN A 234 24.18 -16.92 -22.33
N VAL A 235 24.46 -16.19 -21.23
CA VAL A 235 24.43 -16.72 -19.86
C VAL A 235 23.06 -17.25 -19.50
N PHE A 236 21.99 -16.50 -19.83
CA PHE A 236 20.63 -16.94 -19.62
C PHE A 236 20.33 -18.25 -20.34
N GLN A 237 20.71 -18.38 -21.63
CA GLN A 237 20.51 -19.60 -22.40
C GLN A 237 21.27 -20.82 -21.83
N VAL A 238 22.47 -20.61 -21.28
CA VAL A 238 23.23 -21.66 -20.56
C VAL A 238 22.46 -22.07 -19.29
N GLY A 239 21.96 -21.11 -18.52
CA GLY A 239 21.22 -21.37 -17.30
C GLY A 239 19.94 -22.16 -17.52
N ILE A 240 19.10 -21.75 -18.48
CA ILE A 240 17.83 -22.44 -18.76
C ILE A 240 18.02 -23.79 -19.44
N LYS A 241 19.16 -24.00 -20.13
CA LYS A 241 19.53 -25.32 -20.65
C LYS A 241 19.84 -26.30 -19.52
N ALA A 242 20.52 -25.83 -18.47
CA ALA A 242 20.84 -26.65 -17.29
C ALA A 242 19.59 -26.85 -16.40
N PHE A 243 18.78 -25.81 -16.19
CA PHE A 243 17.61 -25.80 -15.31
C PHE A 243 16.39 -25.15 -15.98
N PRO A 244 15.70 -25.86 -16.90
CA PRO A 244 14.62 -25.27 -17.73
C PRO A 244 13.41 -24.79 -16.95
N SER A 245 13.17 -25.30 -15.74
CA SER A 245 12.04 -24.91 -14.88
C SER A 245 12.44 -23.99 -13.73
N TYR A 246 13.71 -23.60 -13.62
CA TYR A 246 14.19 -22.76 -12.53
C TYR A 246 13.77 -21.32 -12.74
N TYR A 247 12.63 -20.97 -12.13
CA TYR A 247 11.93 -19.70 -12.29
C TYR A 247 12.79 -18.44 -12.04
N PRO A 248 13.70 -18.40 -11.01
CA PRO A 248 14.52 -17.22 -10.76
C PRO A 248 15.38 -16.76 -11.95
N LEU A 249 15.82 -17.65 -12.83
CA LEU A 249 16.54 -17.27 -14.06
C LEU A 249 15.69 -16.42 -14.99
N TYR A 250 14.45 -16.81 -15.18
CA TYR A 250 13.52 -16.09 -16.07
C TYR A 250 13.12 -14.74 -15.46
N LYS A 251 12.89 -14.70 -14.14
CA LYS A 251 12.58 -13.46 -13.42
C LYS A 251 13.74 -12.47 -13.53
N GLU A 252 14.98 -12.92 -13.32
CA GLU A 252 16.16 -12.07 -13.44
C GLU A 252 16.35 -11.57 -14.88
N ARG A 253 16.18 -12.43 -15.88
CA ARG A 253 16.26 -12.01 -17.29
C ARG A 253 15.20 -10.96 -17.62
N LEU A 254 13.97 -11.13 -17.16
CA LEU A 254 12.90 -10.14 -17.33
C LEU A 254 13.26 -8.78 -16.71
N ARG A 255 13.89 -8.78 -15.52
CA ARG A 255 14.38 -7.56 -14.84
C ARG A 255 15.40 -6.81 -15.71
N VAL A 256 16.32 -7.54 -16.32
CA VAL A 256 17.36 -6.93 -17.18
C VAL A 256 16.78 -6.37 -18.48
N LEU A 257 15.64 -6.88 -18.95
CA LEU A 257 14.95 -6.36 -20.13
C LEU A 257 14.20 -5.04 -19.88
N THR A 258 14.18 -4.52 -18.64
CA THR A 258 13.54 -3.24 -18.35
C THR A 258 14.33 -2.06 -18.96
N PRO A 259 13.67 -0.95 -19.29
CA PRO A 259 14.33 0.25 -19.85
C PRO A 259 15.47 0.78 -18.97
N LYS A 260 15.39 0.60 -17.65
CA LYS A 260 16.44 0.98 -16.69
C LYS A 260 17.79 0.30 -16.97
N TRP A 261 17.76 -0.89 -17.55
CA TRP A 261 18.92 -1.72 -17.86
C TRP A 261 19.28 -1.75 -19.35
N GLY A 262 18.65 -0.89 -20.15
CA GLY A 262 18.93 -0.79 -21.60
C GLY A 262 18.00 -1.62 -22.48
N GLY A 263 17.06 -2.35 -21.89
CA GLY A 263 16.02 -3.07 -22.64
C GLY A 263 14.83 -2.18 -23.02
N SER A 264 13.67 -2.79 -23.26
CA SER A 264 12.43 -2.07 -23.64
C SER A 264 11.18 -2.80 -23.16
N VAL A 265 10.06 -2.06 -23.07
CA VAL A 265 8.75 -2.64 -22.74
C VAL A 265 8.35 -3.73 -23.73
N ASP A 266 8.60 -3.53 -25.02
CA ASP A 266 8.29 -4.54 -26.05
C ASP A 266 9.15 -5.80 -25.85
N ALA A 267 10.44 -5.66 -25.54
CA ALA A 267 11.31 -6.79 -25.26
C ALA A 267 10.83 -7.59 -24.03
N MET A 268 10.32 -6.91 -23.00
CA MET A 268 9.73 -7.57 -21.82
C MET A 268 8.49 -8.38 -22.21
N TYR A 269 7.57 -7.81 -22.99
CA TYR A 269 6.38 -8.52 -23.46
C TYR A 269 6.71 -9.71 -24.36
N ASP A 270 7.64 -9.54 -25.32
CA ASP A 270 8.08 -10.62 -26.21
C ASP A 270 8.71 -11.78 -25.43
N PHE A 271 9.49 -11.45 -24.39
CA PHE A 271 10.06 -12.43 -23.49
C PHE A 271 8.96 -13.20 -22.72
N VAL A 272 8.03 -12.51 -22.10
CA VAL A 272 6.94 -13.14 -21.34
C VAL A 272 6.04 -13.96 -22.23
N ARG A 273 5.68 -13.49 -23.41
CA ARG A 273 4.92 -14.25 -24.41
C ARG A 273 5.63 -15.52 -24.85
N ARG A 274 6.94 -15.43 -25.08
CA ARG A 274 7.77 -16.58 -25.48
C ARG A 274 7.78 -17.66 -24.42
N TYR A 275 8.03 -17.31 -23.16
CA TYR A 275 8.26 -18.29 -22.10
C TYR A 275 7.01 -18.60 -21.26
N ALA A 276 6.19 -17.63 -20.95
CA ALA A 276 4.97 -17.81 -20.19
C ALA A 276 3.75 -18.10 -21.06
N GLY A 277 3.58 -17.36 -22.17
CA GLY A 277 2.44 -17.52 -23.07
C GLY A 277 2.35 -18.90 -23.71
N SER A 278 3.49 -19.50 -24.05
CA SER A 278 3.59 -20.85 -24.61
C SER A 278 3.66 -21.97 -23.57
N ALA A 279 3.79 -21.60 -22.25
CA ALA A 279 3.97 -22.58 -21.19
C ALA A 279 2.67 -23.34 -20.87
N PRO A 280 2.76 -24.63 -20.46
CA PRO A 280 1.61 -25.38 -19.96
C PRO A 280 0.92 -24.64 -18.79
N LYS A 281 -0.38 -24.92 -18.59
CA LYS A 281 -1.16 -24.27 -17.50
C LYS A 281 -0.57 -24.50 -16.11
N ALA A 282 0.07 -25.66 -15.90
CA ALA A 282 0.73 -26.02 -14.65
C ALA A 282 2.17 -25.48 -14.53
N SER A 283 2.65 -24.70 -15.49
CA SER A 283 4.03 -24.20 -15.46
C SER A 283 4.17 -22.96 -14.59
N PRO A 284 5.16 -22.92 -13.68
CA PRO A 284 5.47 -21.74 -12.89
C PRO A 284 5.90 -20.53 -13.75
N LEU A 285 6.33 -20.76 -14.99
CA LEU A 285 6.71 -19.67 -15.89
C LEU A 285 5.54 -18.71 -16.20
N ARG A 286 4.29 -19.13 -16.00
CA ARG A 286 3.14 -18.22 -16.11
C ARG A 286 3.16 -17.09 -15.11
N LEU A 287 3.86 -17.25 -13.98
CA LEU A 287 4.05 -16.18 -12.99
C LEU A 287 4.81 -14.97 -13.55
N LEU A 288 5.53 -15.13 -14.67
CA LEU A 288 6.21 -14.01 -15.35
C LEU A 288 5.25 -12.89 -15.78
N TYR A 289 3.95 -13.16 -15.97
CA TYR A 289 2.96 -12.10 -16.21
C TYR A 289 2.76 -11.22 -14.97
N LEU A 290 2.83 -11.80 -13.76
CA LEU A 290 2.78 -11.04 -12.51
C LEU A 290 4.08 -10.24 -12.31
N ASP A 291 5.24 -10.83 -12.58
CA ASP A 291 6.51 -10.11 -12.54
C ASP A 291 6.54 -8.97 -13.58
N LEU A 292 6.01 -9.19 -14.79
CA LEU A 292 5.90 -8.15 -15.82
C LEU A 292 5.07 -6.97 -15.30
N TYR A 293 3.91 -7.24 -14.69
CA TYR A 293 3.08 -6.19 -14.08
C TYR A 293 3.88 -5.37 -13.07
N VAL A 294 4.58 -6.04 -12.15
CA VAL A 294 5.39 -5.39 -11.12
C VAL A 294 6.50 -4.53 -11.75
N GLN A 295 7.20 -5.02 -12.75
CA GLN A 295 8.26 -4.27 -13.44
C GLN A 295 7.72 -3.04 -14.20
N LEU A 296 6.53 -3.15 -14.82
CA LEU A 296 5.88 -2.03 -15.48
C LEU A 296 5.44 -0.96 -14.46
N LEU A 297 4.92 -1.40 -13.32
CA LEU A 297 4.52 -0.51 -12.23
C LEU A 297 5.74 0.22 -11.62
N ASP A 298 6.82 -0.51 -11.32
CA ASP A 298 8.06 0.07 -10.80
C ASP A 298 8.68 1.07 -11.79
N SER A 299 8.65 0.76 -13.08
CA SER A 299 9.11 1.67 -14.13
C SER A 299 8.30 2.97 -14.15
N ALA A 300 6.97 2.88 -14.07
CA ALA A 300 6.09 4.05 -14.01
C ALA A 300 6.32 4.86 -12.71
N ALA A 301 6.43 4.19 -11.57
CA ALA A 301 6.67 4.83 -10.28
C ALA A 301 8.03 5.56 -10.23
N SER A 302 9.05 4.98 -10.86
CA SER A 302 10.39 5.58 -10.95
C SER A 302 10.40 6.90 -11.73
N GLU A 303 9.61 7.00 -12.81
CA GLU A 303 9.46 8.23 -13.59
C GLU A 303 8.72 9.33 -12.80
N CYS A 304 7.78 8.93 -11.96
CA CYS A 304 6.94 9.83 -11.18
C CYS A 304 7.53 10.20 -9.81
N ARG A 305 8.76 9.78 -9.48
CA ARG A 305 9.38 9.92 -8.15
C ARG A 305 9.50 11.36 -7.61
N LYS A 306 9.45 12.37 -8.49
CA LYS A 306 9.53 13.80 -8.11
C LYS A 306 8.16 14.40 -7.77
N LEU A 307 7.09 13.65 -7.95
CA LEU A 307 5.73 14.07 -7.66
C LEU A 307 5.30 13.47 -6.33
N GLU A 308 4.33 14.10 -5.67
CA GLU A 308 3.78 13.68 -4.38
C GLU A 308 2.26 13.60 -4.45
N GLY A 309 1.65 12.89 -3.50
CA GLY A 309 0.20 12.77 -3.35
C GLY A 309 -0.50 12.30 -4.62
N ASP A 310 -1.69 12.84 -4.89
CA ASP A 310 -2.54 12.49 -6.02
C ASP A 310 -1.87 12.69 -7.39
N ASN A 311 -0.98 13.68 -7.50
CA ASN A 311 -0.25 13.93 -8.75
C ASN A 311 0.70 12.78 -9.07
N ARG A 312 1.37 12.21 -8.06
CA ARG A 312 2.21 11.03 -8.22
C ARG A 312 1.37 9.83 -8.61
N ALA A 313 0.25 9.62 -7.93
CA ALA A 313 -0.67 8.55 -8.20
C ALA A 313 -1.21 8.56 -9.64
N MET A 314 -1.72 9.70 -10.09
CA MET A 314 -2.21 9.86 -11.48
C MET A 314 -1.09 9.64 -12.50
N CYS A 315 0.13 10.12 -12.22
CA CYS A 315 1.28 9.92 -13.08
C CYS A 315 1.63 8.43 -13.19
N VAL A 316 1.71 7.71 -12.07
CA VAL A 316 2.02 6.27 -12.04
C VAL A 316 0.95 5.48 -12.80
N LYS A 317 -0.33 5.76 -12.55
CA LYS A 317 -1.45 5.11 -13.24
C LYS A 317 -1.38 5.34 -14.74
N SER A 318 -1.25 6.59 -15.18
CA SER A 318 -1.15 6.93 -16.61
C SER A 318 0.08 6.30 -17.26
N GLY A 319 1.23 6.35 -16.59
CA GLY A 319 2.47 5.74 -17.08
C GLY A 319 2.36 4.21 -17.21
N PHE A 320 1.68 3.55 -16.29
CA PHE A 320 1.41 2.12 -16.37
C PHE A 320 0.43 1.79 -17.51
N GLU A 321 -0.69 2.51 -17.63
CA GLU A 321 -1.71 2.28 -18.66
C GLU A 321 -1.12 2.43 -20.07
N GLN A 322 -0.21 3.39 -20.29
CA GLN A 322 0.48 3.57 -21.56
C GLN A 322 1.39 2.39 -21.95
N ARG A 323 1.88 1.64 -20.97
CA ARG A 323 2.77 0.48 -21.15
C ARG A 323 2.03 -0.84 -21.14
N SER A 324 0.80 -0.85 -20.65
CA SER A 324 0.00 -2.06 -20.53
C SER A 324 -0.54 -2.53 -21.88
N GLN A 325 -0.30 -3.79 -22.22
CA GLN A 325 -0.85 -4.42 -23.42
C GLN A 325 -2.04 -5.34 -23.09
N PRO A 326 -2.95 -5.62 -24.04
CA PRO A 326 -4.22 -6.30 -23.76
C PRO A 326 -4.11 -7.71 -23.14
N ASP A 327 -3.01 -8.41 -23.38
CA ASP A 327 -2.78 -9.77 -22.90
C ASP A 327 -2.26 -9.84 -21.47
N LEU A 328 -1.88 -8.70 -20.87
CA LEU A 328 -1.34 -8.66 -19.51
C LEU A 328 -2.36 -9.15 -18.48
N ALA A 329 -3.58 -8.60 -18.48
CA ALA A 329 -4.60 -8.96 -17.50
C ALA A 329 -4.98 -10.45 -17.56
N SER A 330 -5.24 -10.97 -18.77
CA SER A 330 -5.57 -12.38 -18.97
C SER A 330 -4.40 -13.31 -18.63
N GLY A 331 -3.17 -12.87 -18.88
CA GLY A 331 -1.96 -13.58 -18.51
C GLY A 331 -1.81 -13.71 -17.01
N MET A 332 -1.99 -12.61 -16.26
CA MET A 332 -1.96 -12.59 -14.80
C MET A 332 -3.06 -13.46 -14.19
N GLU A 333 -4.29 -13.35 -14.68
CA GLU A 333 -5.39 -14.21 -14.22
C GLU A 333 -5.10 -15.70 -14.44
N SER A 334 -4.49 -16.03 -15.58
CA SER A 334 -4.11 -17.41 -15.87
C SER A 334 -2.96 -17.93 -15.00
N ALA A 335 -2.08 -17.03 -14.55
CA ALA A 335 -1.00 -17.38 -13.62
C ALA A 335 -1.55 -17.84 -12.25
N LEU A 336 -2.65 -17.27 -11.80
CA LEU A 336 -3.30 -17.70 -10.56
C LEU A 336 -3.92 -19.10 -10.64
N ASP A 337 -4.18 -19.64 -11.84
CA ASP A 337 -4.67 -21.02 -11.97
C ASP A 337 -3.60 -22.06 -11.59
N LEU A 338 -2.34 -21.65 -11.45
CA LEU A 338 -1.25 -22.48 -10.92
C LEU A 338 -1.58 -23.03 -9.50
N TYR A 339 -2.38 -22.30 -8.73
CA TYR A 339 -2.89 -22.71 -7.42
C TYR A 339 -3.53 -24.10 -7.44
N LYS A 340 -4.26 -24.45 -8.49
CA LYS A 340 -5.00 -25.73 -8.61
C LYS A 340 -4.10 -26.95 -8.77
N VAL A 341 -2.84 -26.74 -9.14
CA VAL A 341 -1.93 -27.80 -9.56
C VAL A 341 -0.56 -27.75 -8.88
N SER A 342 -0.30 -26.72 -8.09
CA SER A 342 0.95 -26.54 -7.33
C SER A 342 0.76 -26.91 -5.86
N ASP A 343 1.85 -27.21 -5.18
CA ASP A 343 1.85 -27.23 -3.73
C ASP A 343 1.43 -25.84 -3.19
N PRO A 344 0.45 -25.76 -2.28
CA PRO A 344 -0.06 -24.47 -1.77
C PRO A 344 1.03 -23.58 -1.17
N ASN A 345 2.03 -24.15 -0.49
CA ASN A 345 3.10 -23.36 0.11
C ASN A 345 4.04 -22.79 -0.94
N GLN A 346 4.39 -23.57 -1.98
CA GLN A 346 5.21 -23.10 -3.10
C GLN A 346 4.50 -21.98 -3.87
N PHE A 347 3.20 -22.16 -4.15
CA PHE A 347 2.39 -21.15 -4.80
C PHE A 347 2.37 -19.86 -3.96
N SER A 348 2.05 -19.97 -2.67
CA SER A 348 1.95 -18.83 -1.77
C SER A 348 3.27 -18.03 -1.75
N ARG A 349 4.41 -18.68 -1.54
CA ARG A 349 5.73 -18.03 -1.50
C ARG A 349 6.12 -17.33 -2.80
N ALA A 350 5.65 -17.82 -3.94
CA ALA A 350 5.95 -17.22 -5.23
C ALA A 350 5.00 -16.07 -5.60
N VAL A 351 3.72 -16.19 -5.25
CA VAL A 351 2.66 -15.31 -5.71
C VAL A 351 2.39 -14.17 -4.72
N TRP A 352 2.38 -14.46 -3.41
CA TRP A 352 2.04 -13.44 -2.42
C TRP A 352 2.96 -12.23 -2.42
N PRO A 353 4.29 -12.34 -2.53
CA PRO A 353 5.15 -11.16 -2.63
C PRO A 353 4.82 -10.28 -3.83
N LEU A 354 4.40 -10.89 -4.96
CA LEU A 354 3.98 -10.14 -6.15
C LEU A 354 2.63 -9.46 -5.93
N LEU A 355 1.69 -10.14 -5.29
CA LEU A 355 0.38 -9.56 -4.95
C LEU A 355 0.50 -8.42 -3.94
N ALA A 356 1.46 -8.49 -3.01
CA ALA A 356 1.75 -7.39 -2.10
C ALA A 356 2.24 -6.14 -2.82
N LEU A 357 3.20 -6.31 -3.72
CA LEU A 357 3.68 -5.21 -4.55
C LEU A 357 2.55 -4.62 -5.42
N MET A 358 1.58 -5.45 -5.82
CA MET A 358 0.40 -5.02 -6.55
C MET A 358 -0.61 -4.28 -5.66
N SER A 359 -0.69 -4.62 -4.37
CA SER A 359 -1.59 -4.00 -3.39
C SER A 359 -0.95 -2.83 -2.64
N CYS A 360 0.19 -2.35 -3.09
CA CYS A 360 0.92 -1.24 -2.47
C CYS A 360 0.03 0.00 -2.32
N ASP A 361 -0.27 0.39 -1.06
CA ASP A 361 -1.12 1.55 -0.75
C ASP A 361 -0.50 2.86 -1.24
N LYS A 362 0.84 2.91 -1.32
CA LYS A 362 1.59 4.03 -1.92
C LYS A 362 1.52 4.08 -3.44
N CYS A 363 0.98 3.02 -4.07
CA CYS A 363 0.73 2.93 -5.50
C CYS A 363 -0.74 3.25 -5.78
N ILE A 364 -1.18 4.42 -5.39
CA ILE A 364 -2.57 4.87 -5.42
C ILE A 364 -3.19 4.69 -6.81
N GLY A 365 -4.35 4.06 -6.86
CA GLY A 365 -5.08 3.79 -8.08
C GLY A 365 -4.51 2.61 -8.85
N LEU A 366 -4.64 1.39 -8.26
CA LEU A 366 -4.41 0.15 -8.98
C LEU A 366 -5.01 0.23 -10.39
N PRO A 367 -4.20 0.05 -11.45
CA PRO A 367 -4.74 -0.09 -12.79
C PRO A 367 -5.79 -1.21 -12.79
N SER A 368 -6.85 -1.04 -13.57
CA SER A 368 -8.00 -1.98 -13.61
C SER A 368 -7.59 -3.45 -13.78
N ALA A 369 -6.47 -3.70 -14.49
CA ALA A 369 -5.86 -5.01 -14.64
C ALA A 369 -5.43 -5.65 -13.31
N GLY A 370 -4.83 -4.86 -12.40
CA GLY A 370 -4.39 -5.33 -11.09
C GLY A 370 -5.57 -5.64 -10.15
N ALA A 371 -6.61 -4.80 -10.16
CA ALA A 371 -7.79 -5.00 -9.30
C ALA A 371 -8.50 -6.33 -9.56
N GLY A 372 -8.65 -6.75 -10.83
CA GLY A 372 -9.25 -8.04 -11.20
C GLY A 372 -8.44 -9.23 -10.68
N VAL A 373 -7.12 -9.13 -10.75
CA VAL A 373 -6.20 -10.18 -10.26
C VAL A 373 -6.25 -10.29 -8.75
N LEU A 374 -6.27 -9.18 -8.01
CA LEU A 374 -6.40 -9.18 -6.54
C LEU A 374 -7.75 -9.75 -6.11
N GLN A 375 -8.84 -9.39 -6.80
CA GLN A 375 -10.16 -9.95 -6.52
C GLN A 375 -10.20 -11.47 -6.74
N LYS A 376 -9.56 -11.98 -7.81
CA LYS A 376 -9.44 -13.42 -8.05
C LYS A 376 -8.57 -14.11 -6.98
N ALA A 377 -7.46 -13.49 -6.59
CA ALA A 377 -6.60 -13.98 -5.52
C ALA A 377 -7.37 -14.06 -4.18
N ALA A 378 -8.09 -13.02 -3.81
CA ALA A 378 -8.96 -13.00 -2.62
C ALA A 378 -10.04 -14.07 -2.67
N SER A 379 -10.64 -14.33 -3.84
CA SER A 379 -11.62 -15.41 -4.04
C SER A 379 -11.00 -16.79 -3.85
N ILE A 380 -9.77 -17.02 -4.33
CA ILE A 380 -9.04 -18.28 -4.13
C ILE A 380 -8.78 -18.51 -2.64
N MET A 381 -8.33 -17.47 -1.93
CA MET A 381 -8.07 -17.52 -0.49
C MET A 381 -9.34 -17.77 0.33
N GLY A 382 -10.42 -17.06 0.02
CA GLY A 382 -11.71 -17.21 0.73
C GLY A 382 -12.40 -18.55 0.51
N SER A 383 -12.04 -19.29 -0.54
CA SER A 383 -12.63 -20.59 -0.86
C SER A 383 -11.88 -21.78 -0.24
N ASP A 384 -10.69 -21.57 0.31
CA ASP A 384 -9.84 -22.64 0.83
C ASP A 384 -9.36 -22.38 2.25
N ASN A 385 -10.22 -22.73 3.22
CA ASN A 385 -9.87 -22.68 4.65
C ASN A 385 -8.61 -23.49 4.99
N GLN A 386 -8.23 -24.49 4.18
CA GLN A 386 -7.03 -25.30 4.44
C GLN A 386 -5.73 -24.57 4.16
N MET A 387 -5.72 -23.57 3.25
CA MET A 387 -4.56 -22.72 3.05
C MET A 387 -4.29 -21.81 4.23
N MET A 388 -5.34 -21.45 4.98
CA MET A 388 -5.29 -20.46 6.05
C MET A 388 -5.01 -21.07 7.42
N ASP A 389 -5.39 -22.34 7.63
CA ASP A 389 -5.18 -23.06 8.90
C ASP A 389 -3.79 -23.71 9.01
N LYS A 390 -3.07 -23.81 7.90
CA LYS A 390 -1.67 -24.27 7.98
C LYS A 390 -0.79 -23.07 8.27
N PRO A 391 -0.09 -23.06 9.42
CA PRO A 391 0.92 -22.06 9.67
C PRO A 391 1.90 -22.08 8.49
N THR A 392 1.95 -21.00 7.73
CA THR A 392 2.95 -20.80 6.70
C THR A 392 4.26 -20.54 7.42
N HIS A 393 4.97 -21.61 7.74
CA HIS A 393 6.16 -21.61 8.58
C HIS A 393 7.31 -20.88 7.93
N ASN A 394 7.27 -19.61 7.61
CA ASN A 394 8.54 -19.11 7.08
C ASN A 394 8.71 -17.61 6.89
N SER A 395 7.72 -16.76 7.07
CA SER A 395 8.04 -15.35 6.81
C SER A 395 6.96 -14.43 7.37
N TYR A 396 7.36 -13.58 8.31
CA TYR A 396 6.55 -12.45 8.76
C TYR A 396 6.01 -11.63 7.59
N MET A 397 6.78 -11.48 6.50
CA MET A 397 6.34 -10.78 5.28
C MET A 397 5.15 -11.47 4.63
N LEU A 398 5.15 -12.79 4.55
CA LEU A 398 4.07 -13.55 3.91
C LEU A 398 2.78 -13.46 4.72
N ASP A 399 2.90 -13.53 6.05
CA ASP A 399 1.76 -13.44 6.94
C ASP A 399 1.18 -12.01 6.96
N ASP A 400 2.03 -10.96 6.94
CA ASP A 400 1.61 -9.57 6.80
C ASP A 400 0.84 -9.34 5.49
N ILE A 401 1.37 -9.82 4.38
CA ILE A 401 0.74 -9.71 3.06
C ILE A 401 -0.60 -10.44 3.02
N THR A 402 -0.63 -11.65 3.57
CA THR A 402 -1.84 -12.45 3.65
C THR A 402 -2.90 -11.75 4.50
N ALA A 403 -2.50 -11.13 5.60
CA ALA A 403 -3.37 -10.33 6.45
C ALA A 403 -4.02 -9.17 5.68
N ARG A 404 -3.21 -8.40 4.94
CA ARG A 404 -3.73 -7.28 4.13
C ARG A 404 -4.72 -7.73 3.06
N ILE A 405 -4.48 -8.85 2.40
CA ILE A 405 -5.41 -9.40 1.42
C ILE A 405 -6.72 -9.84 2.10
N TRP A 406 -6.66 -10.45 3.28
CA TRP A 406 -7.85 -10.78 4.06
C TRP A 406 -8.66 -9.54 4.43
N ALA A 407 -8.00 -8.48 4.85
CA ALA A 407 -8.65 -7.21 5.16
C ALA A 407 -9.37 -6.64 3.93
N GLN A 408 -8.70 -6.56 2.78
CA GLN A 408 -9.28 -6.08 1.53
C GLN A 408 -10.43 -6.96 1.02
N SER A 409 -10.46 -8.24 1.37
CA SER A 409 -11.57 -9.14 1.06
C SER A 409 -12.74 -9.08 2.06
N GLY A 410 -12.71 -8.16 3.02
CA GLY A 410 -13.77 -7.94 4.01
C GLY A 410 -13.76 -8.96 5.15
N ASN A 411 -12.61 -9.57 5.46
CA ASN A 411 -12.47 -10.51 6.57
C ASN A 411 -11.42 -10.02 7.61
N PRO A 412 -11.77 -9.01 8.42
CA PRO A 412 -10.84 -8.39 9.36
C PRO A 412 -10.37 -9.32 10.47
N VAL A 413 -11.19 -10.30 10.88
CA VAL A 413 -10.83 -11.26 11.94
C VAL A 413 -9.68 -12.17 11.50
N ASN A 414 -9.73 -12.69 10.27
CA ASN A 414 -8.64 -13.50 9.75
C ASN A 414 -7.41 -12.63 9.43
N ALA A 415 -7.60 -11.37 9.03
CA ALA A 415 -6.52 -10.42 8.85
C ALA A 415 -5.76 -10.20 10.17
N GLU A 416 -6.46 -9.90 11.27
CA GLU A 416 -5.85 -9.72 12.59
C GLU A 416 -5.06 -10.96 13.02
N LYS A 417 -5.64 -12.16 12.87
CA LYS A 417 -4.94 -13.41 13.16
C LYS A 417 -3.61 -13.53 12.42
N LYS A 418 -3.61 -13.22 11.12
CA LYS A 418 -2.40 -13.30 10.28
C LYS A 418 -1.36 -12.24 10.63
N PHE A 419 -1.77 -11.04 11.01
CA PHE A 419 -0.83 -10.03 11.51
C PHE A 419 -0.15 -10.47 12.81
N LEU A 420 -0.89 -11.11 13.71
CA LEU A 420 -0.31 -11.64 14.95
C LEU A 420 0.66 -12.79 14.68
N GLU A 421 0.39 -13.62 13.67
CA GLU A 421 1.36 -14.60 13.18
C GLU A 421 2.61 -13.89 12.61
N ALA A 422 2.44 -12.82 11.84
CA ALA A 422 3.55 -12.03 11.29
C ALA A 422 4.42 -11.40 12.39
N LEU A 423 3.80 -10.82 13.41
CA LEU A 423 4.52 -10.28 14.58
C LEU A 423 5.30 -11.36 15.32
N TYR A 424 4.65 -12.51 15.57
CA TYR A 424 5.32 -13.64 16.20
C TYR A 424 6.54 -14.10 15.39
N ASP A 425 6.42 -14.17 14.07
CA ASP A 425 7.53 -14.55 13.18
C ASP A 425 8.64 -13.50 13.14
N ALA A 426 8.28 -12.21 13.13
CA ALA A 426 9.26 -11.13 13.21
C ALA A 426 10.04 -11.17 14.53
N GLU A 427 9.35 -11.43 15.65
CA GLU A 427 9.98 -11.55 16.97
C GLU A 427 10.98 -12.71 17.02
N HIS A 428 10.66 -13.84 16.39
CA HIS A 428 11.50 -15.05 16.40
C HIS A 428 12.48 -15.15 15.22
N THR A 429 12.47 -14.16 14.31
CA THR A 429 13.44 -14.07 13.22
C THR A 429 14.70 -13.35 13.67
N SER A 430 15.85 -13.92 13.35
CA SER A 430 17.14 -13.32 13.65
C SER A 430 17.49 -12.23 12.64
N PHE A 431 17.40 -10.97 13.04
CA PHE A 431 17.82 -9.83 12.24
C PHE A 431 19.27 -9.44 12.54
N ARG A 432 20.03 -9.02 11.52
CA ARG A 432 21.38 -8.46 11.71
C ARG A 432 21.35 -7.07 12.33
N ASP A 433 20.33 -6.31 11.97
CA ASP A 433 20.11 -4.95 12.42
C ASP A 433 18.84 -4.90 13.29
N PRO A 434 18.97 -4.61 14.60
CA PRO A 434 17.80 -4.45 15.47
C PRO A 434 16.83 -3.36 14.97
N ALA A 435 17.34 -2.30 14.32
CA ALA A 435 16.48 -1.24 13.77
C ALA A 435 15.59 -1.77 12.64
N GLN A 436 16.08 -2.73 11.84
CA GLN A 436 15.27 -3.37 10.82
C GLN A 436 14.12 -4.19 11.43
N LYS A 437 14.36 -4.90 12.54
CA LYS A 437 13.32 -5.63 13.26
C LYS A 437 12.25 -4.65 13.77
N ALA A 438 12.68 -3.61 14.47
CA ALA A 438 11.79 -2.59 15.02
C ALA A 438 10.92 -1.94 13.93
N GLN A 439 11.50 -1.64 12.76
CA GLN A 439 10.74 -1.07 11.65
C GLN A 439 9.68 -2.04 11.11
N ILE A 440 10.01 -3.33 10.96
CA ILE A 440 9.08 -4.36 10.48
C ILE A 440 7.91 -4.54 11.45
N GLU A 441 8.18 -4.61 12.74
CA GLU A 441 7.15 -4.73 13.77
C GLU A 441 6.25 -3.49 13.78
N ALA A 442 6.82 -2.30 13.64
CA ALA A 442 6.07 -1.05 13.54
C ALA A 442 5.18 -1.01 12.28
N ASP A 443 5.70 -1.44 11.12
CA ASP A 443 4.93 -1.49 9.88
C ASP A 443 3.74 -2.46 9.98
N ILE A 444 3.91 -3.62 10.65
CA ILE A 444 2.81 -4.56 10.89
C ILE A 444 1.75 -3.93 11.79
N PHE A 445 2.15 -3.26 12.87
CA PHE A 445 1.19 -2.56 13.74
C PHE A 445 0.46 -1.43 13.03
N ASP A 446 1.13 -0.70 12.15
CA ASP A 446 0.49 0.34 11.32
C ASP A 446 -0.56 -0.26 10.37
N HIS A 447 -0.27 -1.41 9.76
CA HIS A 447 -1.26 -2.14 8.96
C HIS A 447 -2.45 -2.61 9.80
N MET A 448 -2.23 -3.09 11.04
CA MET A 448 -3.31 -3.46 11.97
C MET A 448 -4.16 -2.24 12.34
N ALA A 449 -3.52 -1.11 12.60
CA ALA A 449 -4.22 0.14 12.91
C ALA A 449 -5.05 0.65 11.71
N ALA A 450 -4.54 0.50 10.48
CA ALA A 450 -5.27 0.85 9.28
C ALA A 450 -6.56 0.02 9.12
N ILE A 451 -6.48 -1.29 9.36
CA ILE A 451 -7.65 -2.16 9.31
C ILE A 451 -8.63 -1.88 10.45
N ALA A 452 -8.14 -1.58 11.64
CA ALA A 452 -8.97 -1.17 12.76
C ALA A 452 -9.73 0.13 12.43
N ASP A 453 -9.10 1.06 11.71
CA ASP A 453 -9.74 2.29 11.23
C ASP A 453 -10.86 1.99 10.22
N ASP A 454 -10.59 1.18 9.21
CA ASP A 454 -11.59 0.75 8.23
C ASP A 454 -12.82 0.09 8.88
N ASN A 455 -12.62 -0.58 10.01
CA ASN A 455 -13.68 -1.24 10.79
C ASN A 455 -14.21 -0.37 11.95
N SER A 456 -13.79 0.88 12.08
CA SER A 456 -14.18 1.80 13.16
C SER A 456 -13.87 1.29 14.57
N GLN A 457 -12.80 0.52 14.72
CA GLN A 457 -12.33 -0.04 15.99
C GLN A 457 -11.34 0.92 16.66
N PHE A 458 -11.82 2.11 17.06
CA PHE A 458 -10.97 3.22 17.50
C PHE A 458 -10.09 2.93 18.71
N ILE A 459 -10.48 2.01 19.61
CA ILE A 459 -9.63 1.58 20.73
C ILE A 459 -8.46 0.77 20.21
N ASP A 460 -8.67 -0.14 19.26
CA ASP A 460 -7.63 -0.98 18.70
C ASP A 460 -6.62 -0.14 17.90
N ILE A 461 -7.08 0.93 17.21
CA ILE A 461 -6.18 1.92 16.60
C ILE A 461 -5.18 2.47 17.64
N ILE A 462 -5.67 2.94 18.80
CA ILE A 462 -4.81 3.50 19.83
C ILE A 462 -3.79 2.47 20.31
N VAL A 463 -4.24 1.24 20.54
CA VAL A 463 -3.37 0.13 21.00
C VAL A 463 -2.27 -0.18 19.99
N TYR A 464 -2.62 -0.29 18.71
CA TYR A 464 -1.65 -0.65 17.66
C TYR A 464 -0.68 0.50 17.37
N GLU A 465 -1.15 1.75 17.33
CA GLU A 465 -0.28 2.91 17.18
C GLU A 465 0.69 3.09 18.38
N ASP A 466 0.22 2.83 19.60
CA ASP A 466 1.10 2.84 20.77
C ASP A 466 2.12 1.71 20.72
N ALA A 467 1.75 0.54 20.23
CA ALA A 467 2.66 -0.59 20.04
C ALA A 467 3.70 -0.28 18.95
N ALA A 468 3.31 0.30 17.83
CA ALA A 468 4.21 0.73 16.77
C ALA A 468 5.27 1.73 17.28
N ASN A 469 4.82 2.71 18.08
CA ASN A 469 5.73 3.66 18.72
C ASN A 469 6.68 3.00 19.75
N ALA A 470 6.19 1.99 20.48
CA ALA A 470 6.97 1.31 21.52
C ALA A 470 8.14 0.51 20.96
N VAL A 471 8.01 -0.09 19.78
CA VAL A 471 9.10 -0.81 19.09
C VAL A 471 10.15 0.12 18.48
N GLY A 472 9.90 1.41 18.40
CA GLY A 472 10.87 2.40 17.93
C GLY A 472 10.97 2.52 16.42
N GLY A 473 9.92 2.12 15.67
CA GLY A 473 9.80 2.38 14.24
C GLY A 473 9.72 3.89 13.95
N THR A 474 10.32 4.31 12.85
CA THR A 474 10.39 5.74 12.48
C THR A 474 9.35 6.18 11.45
N ASN A 475 8.55 5.26 10.95
CA ASN A 475 7.54 5.53 9.93
C ASN A 475 6.15 5.23 10.48
N HIS A 476 5.34 6.26 10.57
CA HIS A 476 3.94 6.18 11.00
C HIS A 476 2.97 6.06 9.82
N GLY A 477 3.34 5.32 8.76
CA GLY A 477 2.49 5.12 7.59
C GLY A 477 2.06 6.40 6.88
N ASP A 478 1.05 6.29 6.01
CA ASP A 478 0.51 7.43 5.24
C ASP A 478 -0.54 8.26 6.03
N THR A 479 -0.91 7.82 7.23
CA THR A 479 -1.92 8.46 8.09
C THR A 479 -1.46 8.65 9.53
N PRO A 480 -0.42 9.46 9.77
CA PRO A 480 0.15 9.65 11.10
C PRO A 480 -0.83 10.23 12.13
N TYR A 481 -1.90 10.88 11.68
CA TYR A 481 -2.97 11.44 12.52
C TYR A 481 -3.99 10.40 13.02
N ARG A 482 -3.85 9.10 12.67
CA ARG A 482 -4.86 8.06 12.96
C ARG A 482 -5.18 7.93 14.45
N LYS A 483 -4.16 7.96 15.32
CA LYS A 483 -4.35 7.90 16.77
C LYS A 483 -5.09 9.13 17.31
N CYS A 484 -4.72 10.32 16.86
CA CYS A 484 -5.39 11.58 17.19
C CYS A 484 -6.86 11.54 16.76
N TYR A 485 -7.13 11.11 15.52
CA TYR A 485 -8.47 10.89 15.00
C TYR A 485 -9.28 9.88 15.83
N ALA A 486 -8.65 8.77 16.27
CA ALA A 486 -9.31 7.76 17.10
C ALA A 486 -9.78 8.33 18.43
N TYR A 487 -8.96 9.14 19.10
CA TYR A 487 -9.37 9.84 20.33
C TYR A 487 -10.53 10.81 20.07
N TYR A 488 -10.49 11.56 18.96
CA TYR A 488 -11.61 12.43 18.57
C TYR A 488 -12.91 11.63 18.37
N ARG A 489 -12.87 10.50 17.65
CA ARG A 489 -14.03 9.63 17.41
C ARG A 489 -14.59 9.02 18.70
N LEU A 490 -13.75 8.75 19.68
CA LEU A 490 -14.14 8.30 21.02
C LEU A 490 -14.63 9.47 21.92
N LYS A 491 -14.62 10.72 21.42
CA LYS A 491 -14.97 11.94 22.16
C LYS A 491 -14.00 12.26 23.32
N HIS A 492 -12.79 11.73 23.30
CA HIS A 492 -11.69 12.06 24.21
C HIS A 492 -10.92 13.26 23.65
N PHE A 493 -11.61 14.42 23.58
CA PHE A 493 -11.10 15.59 22.88
C PHE A 493 -9.79 16.16 23.44
N LYS A 494 -9.57 16.06 24.75
CA LYS A 494 -8.33 16.52 25.38
C LYS A 494 -7.14 15.67 24.98
N GLU A 495 -7.31 14.36 24.95
CA GLU A 495 -6.34 13.40 24.49
C GLU A 495 -6.08 13.58 22.98
N ALA A 496 -7.11 13.81 22.20
CA ALA A 496 -6.98 14.14 20.78
C ALA A 496 -6.15 15.41 20.57
N VAL A 497 -6.42 16.49 21.31
CA VAL A 497 -5.61 17.71 21.27
C VAL A 497 -4.13 17.42 21.60
N LYS A 498 -3.88 16.65 22.67
CA LYS A 498 -2.53 16.31 23.08
C LYS A 498 -1.78 15.54 21.99
N GLU A 499 -2.38 14.50 21.43
CA GLU A 499 -1.72 13.65 20.41
C GLU A 499 -1.52 14.39 19.08
N CYS A 500 -2.55 15.15 18.61
CA CYS A 500 -2.40 15.96 17.41
C CYS A 500 -1.31 17.04 17.57
N THR A 501 -1.27 17.74 18.71
CA THR A 501 -0.26 18.78 18.98
C THR A 501 1.14 18.18 19.00
N ALA A 502 1.33 17.05 19.69
CA ALA A 502 2.61 16.36 19.73
C ALA A 502 3.10 15.93 18.32
N LEU A 503 2.17 15.50 17.47
CA LEU A 503 2.49 15.14 16.09
C LEU A 503 2.91 16.35 15.26
N ILE A 504 2.19 17.46 15.35
CA ILE A 504 2.53 18.71 14.66
C ILE A 504 3.89 19.25 15.11
N GLU A 505 4.21 19.16 16.41
CA GLU A 505 5.50 19.58 16.97
C GLU A 505 6.66 18.70 16.49
N SER A 506 6.42 17.40 16.27
CA SER A 506 7.46 16.45 15.83
C SER A 506 7.75 16.50 14.35
N ASP A 507 6.72 16.72 13.53
CA ASP A 507 6.82 16.79 12.07
C ASP A 507 5.74 17.71 11.49
N GLY A 508 6.05 18.99 11.43
CA GLY A 508 5.12 20.11 11.18
C GLY A 508 4.44 20.17 9.81
N ASN A 509 4.53 19.12 8.98
CA ASN A 509 4.07 19.17 7.59
C ASN A 509 2.75 18.47 7.30
N TYR A 510 2.12 17.85 8.30
CA TYR A 510 0.86 17.12 8.08
C TYR A 510 -0.35 18.04 8.24
N LEU A 511 -0.76 18.71 7.15
CA LEU A 511 -1.93 19.60 7.13
C LEU A 511 -3.21 18.92 7.56
N GLN A 512 -3.36 17.61 7.32
CA GLN A 512 -4.49 16.79 7.76
C GLN A 512 -4.57 16.66 9.29
N THR A 513 -3.43 16.70 9.99
CA THR A 513 -3.41 16.66 11.46
C THR A 513 -4.06 17.92 12.04
N HIS A 514 -3.85 19.08 11.42
CA HIS A 514 -4.50 20.33 11.81
C HIS A 514 -6.03 20.24 11.73
N TYR A 515 -6.56 19.50 10.74
CA TYR A 515 -8.00 19.27 10.65
C TYR A 515 -8.55 18.54 11.88
N TRP A 516 -7.91 17.46 12.29
CA TRP A 516 -8.36 16.68 13.46
C TRP A 516 -8.13 17.40 14.78
N LEU A 517 -7.06 18.21 14.86
CA LEU A 517 -6.81 19.10 16.00
C LEU A 517 -7.92 20.16 16.10
N ALA A 518 -8.29 20.79 14.99
CA ALA A 518 -9.41 21.72 14.93
C ALA A 518 -10.71 21.06 15.37
N LYS A 519 -11.01 19.86 14.87
CA LYS A 519 -12.21 19.08 15.28
C LYS A 519 -12.20 18.74 16.77
N ALA A 520 -11.05 18.50 17.36
CA ALA A 520 -10.94 18.27 18.80
C ALA A 520 -11.20 19.55 19.60
N TYR A 521 -10.70 20.70 19.16
CA TYR A 521 -11.00 22.00 19.76
C TYR A 521 -12.49 22.37 19.60
N GLU A 522 -13.11 22.10 18.44
CA GLU A 522 -14.54 22.21 18.22
C GLU A 522 -15.34 21.42 19.27
N GLY A 523 -14.95 20.14 19.49
CA GLY A 523 -15.55 19.28 20.49
C GLY A 523 -15.41 19.79 21.95
N LEU A 524 -14.41 20.63 22.22
CA LEU A 524 -14.21 21.32 23.51
C LEU A 524 -14.90 22.69 23.56
N GLY A 525 -15.55 23.15 22.49
CA GLY A 525 -16.14 24.48 22.38
C GLY A 525 -15.12 25.62 22.31
N GLN A 526 -13.87 25.32 21.95
CA GLN A 526 -12.77 26.28 21.84
C GLN A 526 -12.67 26.83 20.40
N TRP A 527 -13.70 27.59 20.01
CA TRP A 527 -13.93 28.01 18.63
C TRP A 527 -12.76 28.78 18.01
N ASP A 528 -12.09 29.66 18.78
CA ASP A 528 -10.94 30.43 18.26
C ASP A 528 -9.75 29.53 17.93
N ALA A 529 -9.47 28.54 18.77
CA ALA A 529 -8.41 27.57 18.54
C ALA A 529 -8.75 26.66 17.35
N SER A 530 -10.03 26.22 17.26
CA SER A 530 -10.51 25.43 16.13
C SER A 530 -10.35 26.15 14.81
N ILE A 531 -10.80 27.41 14.72
CA ILE A 531 -10.64 28.25 13.51
C ILE A 531 -9.16 28.42 13.13
N ALA A 532 -8.29 28.64 14.10
CA ALA A 532 -6.87 28.76 13.86
C ALA A 532 -6.27 27.51 13.21
N GLU A 533 -6.68 26.32 13.66
CA GLU A 533 -6.19 25.04 13.16
C GLU A 533 -6.87 24.61 11.83
N PHE A 534 -8.11 25.02 11.57
CA PHE A 534 -8.70 24.79 10.24
C PHE A 534 -8.03 25.61 9.14
N THR A 535 -7.41 26.74 9.47
CA THR A 535 -6.74 27.59 8.48
C THR A 535 -5.64 26.84 7.70
N PRO A 536 -4.61 26.21 8.34
CA PRO A 536 -3.66 25.38 7.61
C PRO A 536 -4.30 24.12 7.00
N ALA A 537 -5.31 23.53 7.61
CA ALA A 537 -6.00 22.35 7.05
C ALA A 537 -6.68 22.67 5.70
N ALA A 538 -7.15 23.90 5.51
CA ALA A 538 -7.73 24.38 4.26
C ALA A 538 -6.70 24.54 3.11
N GLU A 539 -5.43 24.47 3.41
CA GLU A 539 -4.32 24.46 2.42
C GLU A 539 -3.93 23.03 1.99
N SER A 540 -4.58 22.00 2.54
CA SER A 540 -4.28 20.60 2.20
C SER A 540 -4.47 20.32 0.70
N ALA A 541 -3.56 19.51 0.14
CA ALA A 541 -3.70 19.00 -1.22
C ALA A 541 -4.89 18.04 -1.35
N ASP A 542 -5.26 17.36 -0.26
CA ASP A 542 -6.42 16.49 -0.20
C ASP A 542 -7.71 17.32 -0.19
N ASN A 543 -8.54 17.13 -1.21
CA ASN A 543 -9.77 17.89 -1.41
C ASN A 543 -10.78 17.67 -0.27
N TRP A 544 -10.81 16.48 0.34
CA TRP A 544 -11.73 16.17 1.43
C TRP A 544 -11.41 17.02 2.67
N PHE A 545 -10.13 17.05 3.10
CA PHE A 545 -9.69 17.88 4.24
C PHE A 545 -9.86 19.35 3.96
N ARG A 546 -9.54 19.82 2.76
CA ARG A 546 -9.62 21.22 2.37
C ARG A 546 -11.05 21.73 2.38
N VAL A 547 -11.98 20.99 1.78
CA VAL A 547 -13.40 21.34 1.74
C VAL A 547 -14.02 21.22 3.13
N GLY A 548 -13.72 20.14 3.85
CA GLY A 548 -14.18 19.94 5.22
C GLY A 548 -13.74 21.06 6.14
N ALA A 549 -12.47 21.49 6.07
CA ALA A 549 -11.94 22.60 6.87
C ALA A 549 -12.67 23.92 6.58
N ALA A 550 -12.93 24.24 5.32
CA ALA A 550 -13.65 25.46 4.96
C ALA A 550 -15.09 25.47 5.48
N LEU A 551 -15.79 24.33 5.43
CA LEU A 551 -17.17 24.20 5.94
C LEU A 551 -17.22 24.26 7.48
N ASP A 552 -16.35 23.51 8.15
CA ASP A 552 -16.32 23.42 9.61
C ASP A 552 -15.83 24.74 10.23
N MET A 553 -14.84 25.41 9.65
CA MET A 553 -14.41 26.76 10.07
C MET A 553 -15.57 27.77 9.97
N SER A 554 -16.32 27.73 8.87
CA SER A 554 -17.55 28.54 8.73
C SER A 554 -18.58 28.27 9.82
N TYR A 555 -18.76 27.00 10.19
CA TYR A 555 -19.63 26.62 11.30
C TYR A 555 -19.15 27.22 12.62
N ASP A 556 -17.84 27.13 12.92
CA ASP A 556 -17.25 27.66 14.15
C ASP A 556 -17.41 29.18 14.30
N TYR A 557 -17.23 29.95 13.21
CA TYR A 557 -17.53 31.37 13.21
C TYR A 557 -19.01 31.64 13.56
N GLY A 558 -19.93 30.81 13.06
CA GLY A 558 -21.34 30.88 13.39
C GLY A 558 -21.62 30.58 14.86
N GLN A 559 -20.96 29.53 15.45
CA GLN A 559 -21.09 29.19 16.87
C GLN A 559 -20.54 30.29 17.78
N LYS A 560 -19.47 30.94 17.38
CA LYS A 560 -18.89 32.09 18.08
C LYS A 560 -19.77 33.34 18.00
N GLY A 561 -20.72 33.38 17.07
CA GLY A 561 -21.58 34.54 16.81
C GLY A 561 -20.92 35.59 15.91
N ASP A 562 -19.78 35.30 15.31
CA ASP A 562 -19.11 36.17 14.33
C ASP A 562 -19.63 35.88 12.92
N PHE A 563 -20.84 36.36 12.64
CA PHE A 563 -21.49 36.14 11.35
C PHE A 563 -20.82 36.91 10.19
N ALA A 564 -20.12 38.01 10.49
CA ALA A 564 -19.34 38.73 9.50
C ALA A 564 -18.11 37.89 9.08
N GLY A 565 -17.37 37.32 10.05
CA GLY A 565 -16.31 36.38 9.83
C GLY A 565 -16.77 35.13 9.06
N GLN A 566 -17.91 34.55 9.47
CA GLN A 566 -18.53 33.41 8.76
C GLN A 566 -18.76 33.70 7.28
N LEU A 567 -19.37 34.87 6.97
CA LEU A 567 -19.63 35.28 5.58
C LEU A 567 -18.32 35.52 4.81
N ALA A 568 -17.35 36.14 5.45
CA ALA A 568 -16.07 36.45 4.84
C ALA A 568 -15.33 35.15 4.46
N GLU A 569 -15.27 34.15 5.35
CA GLU A 569 -14.59 32.87 5.08
C GLU A 569 -15.34 32.05 4.01
N MET A 570 -16.67 31.99 4.04
CA MET A 570 -17.41 31.32 2.97
C MET A 570 -17.21 31.98 1.60
N ASN A 571 -17.00 33.30 1.56
CA ASN A 571 -16.65 33.98 0.33
C ASN A 571 -15.20 33.73 -0.10
N ARG A 572 -14.27 33.65 0.85
CA ARG A 572 -12.85 33.32 0.61
C ARG A 572 -12.68 31.97 -0.05
N TYR A 573 -13.38 30.95 0.46
CA TYR A 573 -13.30 29.59 -0.04
C TYR A 573 -14.38 29.23 -1.08
N ALA A 574 -15.12 30.22 -1.60
CA ALA A 574 -16.18 29.99 -2.59
C ALA A 574 -15.71 29.23 -3.83
N TYR A 575 -14.44 29.35 -4.20
CA TYR A 575 -13.84 28.65 -5.34
C TYR A 575 -13.77 27.12 -5.17
N LEU A 576 -13.83 26.60 -3.94
CA LEU A 576 -13.85 25.16 -3.65
C LEU A 576 -15.20 24.52 -3.99
N PHE A 577 -16.28 25.30 -4.04
CA PHE A 577 -17.63 24.79 -4.19
C PHE A 577 -18.12 24.87 -5.64
N ASP A 578 -17.47 24.09 -6.49
CA ASP A 578 -17.83 23.93 -7.90
C ASP A 578 -18.73 22.68 -8.06
N PRO A 579 -19.97 22.83 -8.57
CA PRO A 579 -20.90 21.71 -8.73
C PRO A 579 -20.44 20.63 -9.72
N ARG A 580 -19.38 20.88 -10.48
CA ARG A 580 -18.78 19.88 -11.37
C ARG A 580 -17.82 18.93 -10.65
N ILE A 581 -17.38 19.29 -9.44
CA ILE A 581 -16.33 18.61 -8.70
C ILE A 581 -16.84 18.13 -7.34
N GLN A 582 -17.64 18.98 -6.65
CA GLN A 582 -18.06 18.68 -5.28
C GLN A 582 -19.37 17.90 -5.21
N PRO A 583 -19.54 17.04 -4.20
CA PRO A 583 -20.80 16.37 -3.94
C PRO A 583 -21.95 17.38 -3.69
N PRO A 584 -23.19 17.06 -4.09
CA PRO A 584 -24.34 17.94 -3.83
C PRO A 584 -24.51 18.30 -2.36
N HIS A 585 -24.22 17.39 -1.45
CA HIS A 585 -24.33 17.63 -0.01
C HIS A 585 -23.40 18.76 0.46
N ASP A 586 -22.13 18.75 0.07
CA ASP A 586 -21.15 19.77 0.48
C ASP A 586 -21.54 21.15 -0.05
N LEU A 587 -22.06 21.19 -1.28
CA LEU A 587 -22.61 22.43 -1.85
C LEU A 587 -23.81 22.93 -1.05
N ALA A 588 -24.70 22.03 -0.68
CA ALA A 588 -25.88 22.38 0.13
C ALA A 588 -25.45 22.93 1.50
N VAL A 589 -24.48 22.30 2.17
CA VAL A 589 -23.94 22.78 3.46
C VAL A 589 -23.28 24.16 3.30
N ALA A 590 -22.50 24.38 2.25
CA ALA A 590 -21.85 25.66 1.99
C ALA A 590 -22.88 26.81 1.83
N TYR A 591 -23.91 26.59 1.02
CA TYR A 591 -24.97 27.56 0.85
C TYR A 591 -25.80 27.76 2.14
N ASN A 592 -26.06 26.68 2.91
CA ASN A 592 -26.75 26.77 4.18
C ASN A 592 -25.96 27.58 5.23
N ASN A 593 -24.64 27.38 5.34
CA ASN A 593 -23.81 28.14 6.25
C ASN A 593 -23.79 29.62 5.87
N ARG A 594 -23.72 29.94 4.58
CA ARG A 594 -23.74 31.31 4.10
C ARG A 594 -25.13 31.95 4.26
N CYS A 595 -26.22 31.23 4.02
CA CYS A 595 -27.59 31.66 4.31
C CYS A 595 -27.71 32.05 5.78
N TYR A 596 -27.22 31.25 6.72
CA TYR A 596 -27.28 31.54 8.15
C TYR A 596 -26.54 32.84 8.49
N ALA A 597 -25.34 33.04 7.99
CA ALA A 597 -24.60 34.26 8.20
C ALA A 597 -25.33 35.49 7.66
N LEU A 598 -25.84 35.43 6.43
CA LEU A 598 -26.61 36.50 5.80
C LEU A 598 -27.90 36.84 6.55
N MET A 599 -28.59 35.81 7.03
CA MET A 599 -29.80 35.96 7.84
C MET A 599 -29.49 36.73 9.14
N LYS A 600 -28.45 36.35 9.86
CA LYS A 600 -28.00 37.00 11.10
C LYS A 600 -27.52 38.43 10.89
N LEU A 601 -26.96 38.73 9.72
CA LEU A 601 -26.55 40.08 9.32
C LEU A 601 -27.70 40.94 8.77
N GLY A 602 -28.94 40.44 8.78
CA GLY A 602 -30.12 41.16 8.30
C GLY A 602 -30.26 41.24 6.78
N ARG A 603 -29.41 40.54 6.02
CA ARG A 603 -29.48 40.47 4.56
C ARG A 603 -30.46 39.41 4.09
N LEU A 604 -31.76 39.64 4.45
CA LEU A 604 -32.80 38.60 4.40
C LEU A 604 -33.07 38.07 2.99
N GLN A 605 -32.99 38.93 1.93
CA GLN A 605 -33.22 38.45 0.57
C GLN A 605 -32.07 37.56 0.07
N ASP A 606 -30.82 37.98 0.29
CA ASP A 606 -29.66 37.20 -0.09
C ASP A 606 -29.60 35.86 0.66
N ALA A 607 -30.00 35.87 1.93
CA ALA A 607 -30.18 34.67 2.75
C ALA A 607 -31.21 33.72 2.16
N LEU A 608 -32.38 34.24 1.74
CA LEU A 608 -33.41 33.40 1.13
C LEU A 608 -32.94 32.75 -0.17
N ASP A 609 -32.21 33.50 -0.99
CA ASP A 609 -31.64 32.99 -2.24
C ASP A 609 -30.66 31.87 -1.97
N ASP A 610 -29.74 32.01 -0.98
CA ASP A 610 -28.79 30.99 -0.60
C ASP A 610 -29.45 29.75 0.02
N CYS A 611 -30.39 29.89 0.93
CA CYS A 611 -31.16 28.76 1.47
C CYS A 611 -31.93 28.01 0.36
N THR A 612 -32.44 28.72 -0.63
CA THR A 612 -33.13 28.12 -1.78
C THR A 612 -32.14 27.34 -2.64
N GLN A 613 -30.92 27.87 -2.87
CA GLN A 613 -29.86 27.15 -3.58
C GLN A 613 -29.43 25.89 -2.82
N SER A 614 -29.23 25.98 -1.49
CA SER A 614 -28.93 24.83 -0.63
C SER A 614 -29.93 23.69 -0.85
N LEU A 615 -31.24 23.99 -0.78
CA LEU A 615 -32.30 23.02 -0.98
C LEU A 615 -32.40 22.48 -2.42
N GLY A 616 -31.84 23.20 -3.38
CA GLY A 616 -31.73 22.77 -4.77
C GLY A 616 -30.66 21.69 -4.97
N TYR A 617 -29.65 21.63 -4.10
CA TYR A 617 -28.62 20.61 -4.12
C TYR A 617 -28.94 19.40 -3.26
N ASP A 618 -29.36 19.65 -2.00
CA ASP A 618 -29.73 18.58 -1.07
C ASP A 618 -30.76 19.11 -0.06
N ARG A 619 -31.70 18.24 0.35
CA ARG A 619 -32.74 18.59 1.32
C ARG A 619 -32.21 18.59 2.75
N ILE A 620 -31.47 19.63 3.12
CA ILE A 620 -31.02 19.83 4.49
C ILE A 620 -32.16 20.36 5.34
N PRO A 621 -32.57 19.68 6.45
CA PRO A 621 -33.68 20.13 7.31
C PRO A 621 -33.49 21.55 7.87
N ASP A 622 -32.25 21.90 8.22
CA ASP A 622 -31.87 23.21 8.74
C ASP A 622 -32.07 24.33 7.71
N ALA A 623 -31.68 24.09 6.43
CA ALA A 623 -31.91 25.04 5.34
C ALA A 623 -33.40 25.24 5.07
N LEU A 624 -34.25 24.20 5.19
CA LEU A 624 -35.67 24.27 5.03
C LEU A 624 -36.29 25.15 6.13
N HIS A 625 -35.91 24.93 7.39
CA HIS A 625 -36.38 25.73 8.52
C HIS A 625 -36.04 27.22 8.36
N LYS A 626 -34.79 27.51 7.99
CA LYS A 626 -34.33 28.90 7.74
C LYS A 626 -35.07 29.54 6.57
N GLN A 627 -35.32 28.80 5.48
CA GLN A 627 -36.09 29.31 4.35
C GLN A 627 -37.50 29.69 4.75
N GLU A 628 -38.20 28.85 5.54
CA GLU A 628 -39.54 29.14 6.04
C GLU A 628 -39.55 30.39 6.95
N GLU A 629 -38.57 30.55 7.83
CA GLU A 629 -38.42 31.72 8.68
C GLU A 629 -38.18 32.99 7.85
N LEU A 630 -37.31 32.95 6.87
CA LEU A 630 -36.98 34.05 5.96
C LEU A 630 -38.21 34.47 5.13
N LEU A 631 -39.00 33.52 4.64
CA LEU A 631 -40.24 33.83 3.93
C LEU A 631 -41.24 34.57 4.81
N LYS A 632 -41.37 34.17 6.09
CA LYS A 632 -42.24 34.88 7.08
C LYS A 632 -41.71 36.29 7.34
N LEU A 633 -40.41 36.47 7.56
CA LEU A 633 -39.80 37.77 7.81
C LEU A 633 -39.93 38.73 6.62
N LEU A 634 -39.87 38.21 5.40
CA LEU A 634 -40.04 38.99 4.17
C LEU A 634 -41.50 39.18 3.74
N GLY A 635 -42.47 38.66 4.50
CA GLY A 635 -43.90 38.74 4.16
C GLY A 635 -44.27 37.98 2.87
N LYS A 636 -43.47 37.00 2.48
CA LYS A 636 -43.67 36.18 1.28
C LYS A 636 -44.42 34.90 1.62
N LYS A 637 -45.38 34.50 0.75
CA LYS A 637 -46.08 33.22 0.94
C LYS A 637 -45.12 32.06 0.62
N VAL A 638 -45.18 31.00 1.44
CA VAL A 638 -44.53 29.71 1.13
C VAL A 638 -45.25 29.17 -0.12
N SER A 639 -44.59 29.25 -1.27
CA SER A 639 -45.07 28.58 -2.47
C SER A 639 -44.66 27.12 -2.36
N PRO A 640 -45.59 26.14 -2.56
CA PRO A 640 -45.14 24.73 -2.59
C PRO A 640 -44.07 24.62 -3.68
N ALA A 641 -42.97 23.95 -3.32
CA ALA A 641 -41.82 23.77 -4.19
C ALA A 641 -42.26 23.24 -5.58
N ASN A 642 -42.16 24.11 -6.59
CA ASN A 642 -42.37 23.69 -7.97
C ASN A 642 -41.09 22.95 -8.42
N PRO A 643 -41.14 21.66 -8.77
CA PRO A 643 -39.97 20.92 -9.17
C PRO A 643 -39.37 21.36 -10.53
N ASP A 644 -40.05 22.28 -11.25
CA ASP A 644 -39.67 22.71 -12.59
C ASP A 644 -39.06 24.12 -12.70
N THR A 645 -38.68 24.77 -11.61
CA THR A 645 -37.91 26.01 -11.72
C THR A 645 -36.49 25.70 -12.03
N ASP A 646 -36.01 26.16 -13.17
CA ASP A 646 -34.67 26.12 -13.79
C ASP A 646 -33.55 26.22 -12.74
N SER A 647 -33.26 25.10 -12.02
CA SER A 647 -32.18 24.96 -11.05
C SER A 647 -30.93 24.47 -11.78
N ARG A 648 -30.40 25.30 -12.70
CA ARG A 648 -29.05 25.04 -13.17
C ARG A 648 -28.09 25.13 -12.02
N PRO A 649 -27.19 24.15 -11.83
CA PRO A 649 -26.17 24.20 -10.82
C PRO A 649 -25.40 25.51 -10.90
N ARG A 650 -25.40 26.33 -9.85
CA ARG A 650 -24.64 27.57 -9.80
C ARG A 650 -23.42 27.39 -8.92
N VAL A 651 -22.27 27.81 -9.43
CA VAL A 651 -21.05 27.92 -8.63
C VAL A 651 -21.27 28.90 -7.50
N LEU A 652 -20.85 28.59 -6.27
CA LEU A 652 -20.86 29.49 -5.15
C LEU A 652 -20.06 30.75 -5.49
N ARG A 653 -20.71 31.89 -5.71
CA ARG A 653 -20.03 33.15 -5.97
C ARG A 653 -19.96 33.96 -4.69
N PRO A 654 -18.87 34.75 -4.47
CA PRO A 654 -18.81 35.66 -3.34
C PRO A 654 -20.04 36.56 -3.30
N ALA A 655 -20.68 36.64 -2.15
CA ALA A 655 -21.77 37.61 -1.93
C ALA A 655 -21.18 39.02 -1.88
N ALA A 656 -21.87 40.00 -2.48
CA ALA A 656 -21.36 41.39 -2.50
C ALA A 656 -21.05 41.87 -1.07
N THR A 657 -19.86 42.37 -0.83
CA THR A 657 -19.53 43.08 0.41
C THR A 657 -20.09 44.48 0.31
N THR A 658 -21.15 44.77 1.04
CA THR A 658 -21.58 46.19 1.24
C THR A 658 -20.62 46.78 2.27
N SER A 659 -19.81 47.75 1.84
CA SER A 659 -19.02 48.64 2.68
C SER A 659 -19.88 49.42 3.66
#